data_7724bbed1c51d219c9500bd9fdd2f27a
#
_entry.id   7724bbed1c51d219c9500bd9fdd2f27a
#
_cell.length_a   1.000
_cell.length_b   1.000
_cell.length_c   1.000
_cell.angle_alpha   90.00
_cell.angle_beta   90.00
_cell.angle_gamma   90.00
#
_symmetry.space_group_name_H-M   'P 1'
#
loop_
_entity.id
_entity.type
_entity.pdbx_description
1 polymer ?
#
loop_
_entity_poly.entity_id
_entity_poly.type
_entity_poly.pdbx_seq_one_letter_code
_entity_poly.pdbx_strand_id
1 'polypeptide(L)'
;MLQKRMHKLLIISVMMVLSILVMAFLFIDHGDDSLNHATYTTMNQEIDLCTQRISSQNHTDLVLLNTLAKSLSNSADIDSSLAEMEKENAFTSISYMDSQRGIYFANPSVHVEYNELSKVYKSKVDSAFLGKQSAFIQKQDVITKEFVITYIVPVYDSSKNVTGVLSATSSLKPYATLMKKSVYGGNLYITDLNDFYGIQKDKESKDVLAVLKGIDLSERINGLIGVNGEEHGIVVKEMGFDGWYLCYVNSAKSLNNPLYVMSRANNYVLMVFVVVVMILLWIAYMMMVKNNKEMENLAYKDQLTGAVSFTRFTKLVSMYAQRNVNYSLVSLNMRRFKFMNEILGRDKSDDFLCRVVTCIQSMLKKDEIICRDSADVFYLLLNDTNEDEVARRIYDMFTKIRQNTKDFRYEYEFCCGVASNIEDQEKYTFEQMLTNVMFALAQSKEASSENICFFDEEVHKKKEFENFIESNMQQALDSQCFEMVLQPKMNLQTNSVIAAEALVRWRLEDGTYLPPSSFVDIFEKNRFCSKLDFYMLKKAIQQIRKWIDMGINPVNISVNQSKIVFYHENYISELKSLLEEYNVSGSYITLEVLESTVIDIFNSILTEVKKLGFSVSLDDFGSGYSSLNVLSKLQIDELKIDRIFLHTKSEVDNQRTKWILESIIDIAKKSQILVVVEGVESKQDDLFIKNLGADVGQGYFYGRPLSISAFNDLIETK
;
A
#
# COMPACT_ATOMS: atom_id res chain seq x y z
N MET A 1 7.42 3.51 7.90
CA MET A 1 6.73 3.94 6.67
C MET A 1 5.51 4.83 6.96
N LEU A 2 4.65 4.46 7.91
CA LEU A 2 3.46 5.25 8.31
C LEU A 2 3.81 6.65 8.81
N GLN A 3 4.82 6.80 9.67
CA GLN A 3 5.27 8.09 10.21
C GLN A 3 5.77 9.05 9.11
N LYS A 4 6.42 8.54 8.07
CA LYS A 4 6.81 9.33 6.88
C LYS A 4 5.60 9.74 6.04
N ARG A 5 4.55 8.91 5.96
CA ARG A 5 3.29 9.25 5.28
C ARG A 5 2.49 10.30 6.07
N MET A 6 2.43 10.18 7.40
CA MET A 6 1.80 11.19 8.26
C MET A 6 2.49 12.55 8.17
N HIS A 7 3.82 12.60 8.17
CA HIS A 7 4.58 13.85 7.95
C HIS A 7 4.29 14.48 6.58
N LYS A 8 4.19 13.66 5.52
CA LYS A 8 3.82 14.16 4.19
C LYS A 8 2.39 14.70 4.14
N LEU A 9 1.43 14.03 4.78
CA LEU A 9 0.05 14.50 4.87
C LEU A 9 -0.07 15.78 5.70
N LEU A 10 0.67 15.89 6.79
CA LEU A 10 0.74 17.12 7.58
C LEU A 10 1.31 18.29 6.75
N ILE A 11 2.39 18.07 6.03
CA ILE A 11 2.99 19.07 5.14
C ILE A 11 2.00 19.49 4.05
N ILE A 12 1.29 18.54 3.43
CA ILE A 12 0.28 18.82 2.40
C ILE A 12 -0.88 19.65 3.00
N SER A 13 -1.36 19.30 4.18
CA SER A 13 -2.45 20.04 4.85
C SER A 13 -2.02 21.46 5.23
N VAL A 14 -0.80 21.64 5.73
CA VAL A 14 -0.23 22.97 6.02
C VAL A 14 -0.05 23.80 4.75
N MET A 15 0.45 23.20 3.68
CA MET A 15 0.58 23.84 2.36
C MET A 15 -0.77 24.25 1.79
N MET A 16 -1.80 23.42 1.96
CA MET A 16 -3.17 23.72 1.52
C MET A 16 -3.78 24.89 2.30
N VAL A 17 -3.60 24.92 3.63
CA VAL A 17 -4.03 26.05 4.48
C VAL A 17 -3.31 27.33 4.08
N LEU A 18 -2.00 27.28 3.86
CA LEU A 18 -1.20 28.42 3.42
C LEU A 18 -1.68 28.94 2.04
N SER A 19 -1.96 28.05 1.11
CA SER A 19 -2.51 28.38 -0.21
C SER A 19 -3.88 29.06 -0.12
N ILE A 20 -4.76 28.58 0.76
CA ILE A 20 -6.09 29.20 0.99
C ILE A 20 -5.93 30.60 1.58
N LEU A 21 -5.03 30.79 2.55
CA LEU A 21 -4.75 32.11 3.14
C LEU A 21 -4.17 33.10 2.12
N VAL A 22 -3.24 32.64 1.28
CA VAL A 22 -2.68 33.48 0.19
C VAL A 22 -3.75 33.85 -0.83
N MET A 23 -4.60 32.91 -1.23
CA MET A 23 -5.72 33.17 -2.14
C MET A 23 -6.73 34.13 -1.53
N ALA A 24 -7.06 33.99 -0.24
CA ALA A 24 -7.96 34.91 0.45
C ALA A 24 -7.37 36.34 0.52
N PHE A 25 -6.07 36.43 0.82
CA PHE A 25 -5.37 37.73 0.82
C PHE A 25 -5.35 38.38 -0.56
N LEU A 26 -5.00 37.63 -1.61
CA LEU A 26 -5.02 38.15 -2.99
C LEU A 26 -6.42 38.55 -3.45
N PHE A 27 -7.45 37.83 -3.01
CA PHE A 27 -8.84 38.16 -3.34
C PHE A 27 -9.31 39.43 -2.66
N ILE A 28 -8.90 39.68 -1.41
CA ILE A 28 -9.19 40.92 -0.68
C ILE A 28 -8.49 42.10 -1.35
N ASP A 29 -7.21 41.98 -1.62
CA ASP A 29 -6.37 42.99 -2.28
C ASP A 29 -6.92 43.35 -3.67
N HIS A 30 -7.22 42.36 -4.49
CA HIS A 30 -7.81 42.55 -5.81
C HIS A 30 -9.24 43.14 -5.76
N GLY A 31 -9.99 42.83 -4.70
CA GLY A 31 -11.31 43.39 -4.46
C GLY A 31 -11.26 44.92 -4.19
N ASP A 32 -10.31 45.36 -3.40
CA ASP A 32 -10.10 46.79 -3.09
C ASP A 32 -9.60 47.55 -4.33
N ASP A 33 -8.70 46.99 -5.11
CA ASP A 33 -8.25 47.59 -6.38
C ASP A 33 -9.40 47.70 -7.41
N SER A 34 -10.23 46.69 -7.52
CA SER A 34 -11.38 46.69 -8.41
C SER A 34 -12.42 47.72 -8.01
N LEU A 35 -12.65 47.88 -6.69
CA LEU A 35 -13.56 48.92 -6.15
C LEU A 35 -13.04 50.31 -6.43
N ASN A 36 -11.77 50.57 -6.21
CA ASN A 36 -11.13 51.85 -6.51
C ASN A 36 -11.25 52.20 -8.00
N HIS A 37 -10.97 51.21 -8.86
CA HIS A 37 -11.10 51.39 -10.31
C HIS A 37 -12.54 51.69 -10.75
N ALA A 38 -13.53 51.00 -10.19
CA ALA A 38 -14.95 51.26 -10.46
C ALA A 38 -15.36 52.68 -9.99
N THR A 39 -14.90 53.10 -8.82
CA THR A 39 -15.15 54.44 -8.27
C THR A 39 -14.57 55.51 -9.19
N TYR A 40 -13.33 55.37 -9.60
CA TYR A 40 -12.73 56.35 -10.54
C TYR A 40 -13.42 56.34 -11.90
N THR A 41 -13.83 55.23 -12.43
CA THR A 41 -14.57 55.11 -13.68
C THR A 41 -15.86 55.93 -13.59
N THR A 42 -16.60 55.79 -12.48
CA THR A 42 -17.86 56.49 -12.25
C THR A 42 -17.64 58.02 -12.07
N MET A 43 -16.65 58.41 -11.29
CA MET A 43 -16.27 59.80 -11.11
C MET A 43 -15.90 60.45 -12.44
N ASN A 44 -15.15 59.74 -13.30
CA ASN A 44 -14.80 60.19 -14.65
C ASN A 44 -16.04 60.37 -15.53
N GLN A 45 -16.99 59.44 -15.48
CA GLN A 45 -18.25 59.52 -16.26
C GLN A 45 -19.07 60.73 -15.84
N GLU A 46 -19.21 60.98 -14.52
CA GLU A 46 -19.96 62.15 -14.05
C GLU A 46 -19.31 63.46 -14.46
N ILE A 47 -17.99 63.57 -14.33
CA ILE A 47 -17.27 64.78 -14.73
C ILE A 47 -17.32 64.98 -16.25
N ASP A 48 -17.26 63.91 -17.04
CA ASP A 48 -17.37 63.98 -18.48
C ASP A 48 -18.78 64.44 -18.91
N LEU A 49 -19.83 63.93 -18.26
CA LEU A 49 -21.21 64.39 -18.50
C LEU A 49 -21.42 65.87 -18.17
N CYS A 50 -20.87 66.27 -17.04
CA CYS A 50 -20.95 67.71 -16.68
C CYS A 50 -20.19 68.62 -17.66
N THR A 51 -18.99 68.19 -18.07
CA THR A 51 -18.18 68.92 -19.05
C THR A 51 -18.91 69.01 -20.41
N GLN A 52 -19.50 67.89 -20.87
CA GLN A 52 -20.30 67.89 -22.12
C GLN A 52 -21.50 68.76 -22.06
N ARG A 53 -22.24 68.81 -20.92
CA ARG A 53 -23.39 69.75 -20.75
C ARG A 53 -22.98 71.15 -20.81
N ILE A 54 -21.89 71.53 -20.10
CA ILE A 54 -21.36 72.88 -20.13
C ILE A 54 -20.94 73.30 -21.54
N SER A 55 -20.21 72.42 -22.23
CA SER A 55 -19.74 72.64 -23.61
C SER A 55 -20.90 72.77 -24.59
N SER A 56 -21.91 71.89 -24.47
CA SER A 56 -23.11 71.95 -25.33
C SER A 56 -23.90 73.20 -25.13
N GLN A 57 -24.08 73.66 -23.84
CA GLN A 57 -24.75 74.87 -23.52
C GLN A 57 -23.96 76.10 -24.04
N ASN A 58 -22.63 76.07 -23.81
CA ASN A 58 -21.74 77.12 -24.31
C ASN A 58 -21.85 77.31 -25.85
N HIS A 59 -21.90 76.17 -26.59
CA HIS A 59 -22.10 76.22 -28.04
C HIS A 59 -23.49 76.80 -28.41
N THR A 60 -24.54 76.42 -27.69
CA THR A 60 -25.91 76.88 -27.91
C THR A 60 -26.00 78.38 -27.65
N ASP A 61 -25.45 78.84 -26.55
CA ASP A 61 -25.45 80.24 -26.18
C ASP A 61 -24.67 81.15 -27.16
N LEU A 62 -23.53 80.65 -27.66
CA LEU A 62 -22.76 81.31 -28.72
C LEU A 62 -23.51 81.38 -30.05
N VAL A 63 -24.20 80.32 -30.47
CA VAL A 63 -25.03 80.32 -31.69
C VAL A 63 -26.19 81.31 -31.56
N LEU A 64 -26.84 81.32 -30.38
CA LEU A 64 -27.91 82.20 -30.09
C LEU A 64 -27.42 83.69 -30.15
N LEU A 65 -26.29 84.00 -29.44
CA LEU A 65 -25.74 85.30 -29.44
C LEU A 65 -25.31 85.84 -30.83
N ASN A 66 -24.75 84.93 -31.67
CA ASN A 66 -24.47 85.26 -33.06
C ASN A 66 -25.71 85.56 -33.90
N THR A 67 -26.83 84.91 -33.60
CA THR A 67 -28.10 85.14 -34.24
C THR A 67 -28.65 86.56 -33.82
N LEU A 68 -28.54 86.82 -32.53
CA LEU A 68 -28.91 88.14 -31.98
C LEU A 68 -28.02 89.26 -32.54
N ALA A 69 -26.74 89.04 -32.68
CA ALA A 69 -25.80 89.97 -33.31
C ALA A 69 -26.17 90.31 -34.77
N LYS A 70 -26.64 89.34 -35.55
CA LYS A 70 -27.16 89.59 -36.91
C LYS A 70 -28.47 90.38 -36.91
N SER A 71 -29.35 90.14 -35.92
CA SER A 71 -30.58 90.94 -35.81
C SER A 71 -30.26 92.39 -35.45
N LEU A 72 -29.33 92.61 -34.53
CA LEU A 72 -28.89 93.95 -34.09
C LEU A 72 -28.27 94.77 -35.21
N SER A 73 -27.55 94.08 -36.12
CA SER A 73 -26.92 94.78 -37.25
C SER A 73 -27.93 95.43 -38.23
N ASN A 74 -29.17 95.02 -38.18
CA ASN A 74 -30.24 95.55 -39.03
C ASN A 74 -31.21 96.52 -38.27
N SER A 75 -30.96 96.79 -36.99
CA SER A 75 -31.80 97.59 -36.14
C SER A 75 -31.40 99.12 -36.22
N ALA A 76 -32.40 99.96 -36.29
CA ALA A 76 -32.18 101.40 -36.29
C ALA A 76 -32.09 101.97 -34.85
N ASP A 77 -32.57 101.23 -33.82
CA ASP A 77 -32.54 101.67 -32.40
C ASP A 77 -31.91 100.50 -31.60
N ILE A 78 -30.67 100.71 -31.15
CA ILE A 78 -29.87 99.76 -30.44
C ILE A 78 -30.42 99.52 -29.03
N ASP A 79 -30.83 100.52 -28.30
CA ASP A 79 -31.26 100.43 -26.90
C ASP A 79 -32.57 99.62 -26.75
N SER A 80 -33.56 99.85 -27.60
CA SER A 80 -34.81 99.05 -27.58
C SER A 80 -34.61 97.64 -28.01
N SER A 81 -33.71 97.36 -28.99
CA SER A 81 -33.36 96.03 -29.43
C SER A 81 -32.64 95.25 -28.35
N LEU A 82 -31.72 95.85 -27.61
CA LEU A 82 -31.03 95.20 -26.50
C LEU A 82 -31.98 94.83 -25.38
N ALA A 83 -32.95 95.73 -25.04
CA ALA A 83 -33.97 95.48 -24.02
C ALA A 83 -34.89 94.31 -24.38
N GLU A 84 -35.29 94.19 -25.63
CA GLU A 84 -36.08 93.04 -26.13
C GLU A 84 -35.31 91.78 -26.11
N MET A 85 -34.05 91.75 -26.56
CA MET A 85 -33.15 90.58 -26.55
C MET A 85 -32.90 90.09 -25.13
N GLU A 86 -32.70 90.94 -24.14
CA GLU A 86 -32.51 90.52 -22.76
C GLU A 86 -33.79 89.90 -22.17
N LYS A 87 -34.99 90.46 -22.52
CA LYS A 87 -36.25 89.92 -22.02
C LYS A 87 -36.66 88.58 -22.62
N GLU A 88 -36.34 88.34 -23.87
CA GLU A 88 -36.76 87.13 -24.60
C GLU A 88 -35.80 85.97 -24.51
N ASN A 89 -34.61 86.17 -23.98
CA ASN A 89 -33.56 85.14 -23.92
C ASN A 89 -33.08 84.83 -22.49
N ALA A 90 -32.40 83.74 -22.31
CA ALA A 90 -31.92 83.23 -21.01
C ALA A 90 -30.63 83.90 -20.52
N PHE A 91 -30.16 84.94 -21.19
CA PHE A 91 -28.97 85.71 -20.75
C PHE A 91 -29.29 86.59 -19.56
N THR A 92 -28.33 86.69 -18.63
CA THR A 92 -28.48 87.53 -17.40
C THR A 92 -28.25 88.98 -17.69
N SER A 93 -27.44 89.32 -18.67
CA SER A 93 -27.27 90.62 -19.21
C SER A 93 -26.81 90.60 -20.67
N ILE A 94 -27.21 91.61 -21.44
CA ILE A 94 -26.73 91.77 -22.81
C ILE A 94 -26.22 93.20 -22.95
N SER A 95 -25.11 93.40 -23.63
CA SER A 95 -24.53 94.71 -23.92
C SER A 95 -23.93 94.77 -25.31
N TYR A 96 -24.00 95.91 -25.89
CA TYR A 96 -23.37 96.16 -27.20
C TYR A 96 -22.29 97.24 -27.03
N MET A 97 -21.16 97.06 -27.71
CA MET A 97 -20.07 98.01 -27.72
C MET A 97 -19.79 98.46 -29.16
N ASP A 98 -19.82 99.73 -29.40
CA ASP A 98 -19.56 100.30 -30.70
C ASP A 98 -18.02 100.37 -31.02
N SER A 99 -17.70 100.76 -32.26
CA SER A 99 -16.32 100.95 -32.69
C SER A 99 -15.53 102.03 -31.96
N GLN A 100 -16.21 102.92 -31.29
CA GLN A 100 -15.59 103.96 -30.47
C GLN A 100 -15.43 103.59 -28.98
N ARG A 101 -15.77 102.32 -28.67
CA ARG A 101 -15.76 101.74 -27.31
C ARG A 101 -16.89 102.29 -26.41
N GLY A 102 -17.93 102.88 -26.95
CA GLY A 102 -19.15 103.16 -26.21
C GLY A 102 -19.89 101.89 -25.90
N ILE A 103 -20.33 101.67 -24.63
CA ILE A 103 -21.02 100.47 -24.19
C ILE A 103 -22.50 100.78 -23.95
N TYR A 104 -23.37 100.06 -24.59
CA TYR A 104 -24.82 100.12 -24.50
C TYR A 104 -25.37 98.88 -23.80
N PHE A 105 -26.24 99.10 -22.83
CA PHE A 105 -26.85 98.03 -22.05
C PHE A 105 -28.36 97.96 -22.27
N ALA A 106 -28.92 96.78 -22.18
CA ALA A 106 -30.38 96.59 -22.21
C ALA A 106 -31.08 97.41 -21.09
N ASN A 107 -30.44 97.57 -19.97
CA ASN A 107 -30.93 98.48 -18.91
C ASN A 107 -30.21 99.82 -18.97
N PRO A 108 -30.87 100.85 -19.39
CA PRO A 108 -30.27 102.22 -19.62
C PRO A 108 -29.77 102.86 -18.35
N SER A 109 -30.10 102.35 -17.17
CA SER A 109 -29.57 102.87 -15.90
C SER A 109 -28.16 102.29 -15.56
N VAL A 110 -27.66 101.37 -16.35
CA VAL A 110 -26.34 100.84 -16.16
C VAL A 110 -25.33 101.59 -17.03
N HIS A 111 -24.35 102.20 -16.39
CA HIS A 111 -23.23 102.85 -17.06
C HIS A 111 -21.93 102.25 -16.61
N VAL A 112 -21.21 101.63 -17.54
CA VAL A 112 -19.86 101.10 -17.31
C VAL A 112 -18.95 101.58 -18.43
N GLU A 113 -17.84 102.16 -18.02
CA GLU A 113 -16.86 102.66 -19.02
C GLU A 113 -15.93 101.49 -19.44
N TYR A 114 -15.44 101.52 -20.68
CA TYR A 114 -14.49 100.49 -21.20
C TYR A 114 -13.29 100.31 -20.29
N ASN A 115 -12.83 101.40 -19.64
CA ASN A 115 -11.69 101.39 -18.74
C ASN A 115 -11.93 100.57 -17.44
N GLU A 116 -13.18 100.42 -17.03
CA GLU A 116 -13.58 99.64 -15.83
C GLU A 116 -13.62 98.11 -16.07
N LEU A 117 -13.62 97.68 -17.35
CA LEU A 117 -13.61 96.29 -17.71
C LEU A 117 -12.30 95.62 -17.32
N SER A 118 -12.36 94.34 -16.93
CA SER A 118 -11.21 93.52 -16.57
C SER A 118 -10.25 93.33 -17.76
N LYS A 119 -8.98 93.16 -17.50
CA LYS A 119 -7.97 92.90 -18.57
C LYS A 119 -8.34 91.71 -19.52
N VAL A 120 -8.92 90.65 -18.94
CA VAL A 120 -9.39 89.50 -19.73
C VAL A 120 -10.56 89.94 -20.63
N TYR A 121 -11.55 90.65 -20.11
CA TYR A 121 -12.67 91.09 -20.90
C TYR A 121 -12.21 92.02 -22.06
N LYS A 122 -11.35 92.99 -21.79
CA LYS A 122 -10.78 93.86 -22.80
C LYS A 122 -10.09 93.10 -23.94
N SER A 123 -9.25 92.17 -23.59
CA SER A 123 -8.56 91.29 -24.56
C SER A 123 -9.52 90.50 -25.45
N LYS A 124 -10.61 89.98 -24.89
CA LYS A 124 -11.62 89.24 -25.64
C LYS A 124 -12.47 90.12 -26.54
N VAL A 125 -12.82 91.32 -26.07
CA VAL A 125 -13.46 92.37 -26.89
C VAL A 125 -12.56 92.78 -28.06
N ASP A 126 -11.29 93.07 -27.82
CA ASP A 126 -10.34 93.37 -28.87
C ASP A 126 -10.22 92.27 -29.92
N SER A 127 -10.25 90.99 -29.46
CA SER A 127 -10.29 89.85 -30.36
C SER A 127 -11.58 89.76 -31.19
N ALA A 128 -12.72 90.19 -30.60
CA ALA A 128 -14.01 90.22 -31.30
C ALA A 128 -14.07 91.31 -32.35
N PHE A 129 -13.43 92.44 -32.13
CA PHE A 129 -13.25 93.43 -33.20
C PHE A 129 -12.39 92.96 -34.36
N LEU A 130 -11.58 91.95 -34.10
CA LEU A 130 -10.80 91.22 -35.15
C LEU A 130 -11.62 90.07 -35.77
N GLY A 131 -12.90 89.96 -35.48
CA GLY A 131 -13.79 88.93 -36.03
C GLY A 131 -13.80 87.58 -35.27
N LYS A 132 -13.20 87.49 -34.09
CA LYS A 132 -13.12 86.22 -33.31
C LYS A 132 -14.16 86.22 -32.18
N GLN A 133 -15.05 85.29 -32.20
CA GLN A 133 -15.98 85.06 -31.06
C GLN A 133 -15.22 84.35 -29.89
N SER A 134 -15.68 84.57 -28.68
CA SER A 134 -15.10 83.97 -27.48
C SER A 134 -16.12 83.84 -26.36
N ALA A 135 -15.83 82.86 -25.48
CA ALA A 135 -16.53 82.73 -24.22
C ALA A 135 -15.47 82.57 -23.10
N PHE A 136 -15.72 83.09 -21.93
CA PHE A 136 -14.83 82.98 -20.78
C PHE A 136 -15.59 83.15 -19.49
N ILE A 137 -15.05 82.66 -18.41
CA ILE A 137 -15.67 82.73 -17.08
C ILE A 137 -15.21 84.00 -16.36
N GLN A 138 -16.14 84.72 -15.80
CA GLN A 138 -15.89 85.89 -14.91
C GLN A 138 -16.25 85.50 -13.48
N LYS A 139 -15.33 85.78 -12.54
CA LYS A 139 -15.54 85.53 -11.10
C LYS A 139 -16.62 86.41 -10.55
N GLN A 140 -16.72 87.61 -11.11
CA GLN A 140 -17.70 88.63 -10.75
C GLN A 140 -18.00 89.43 -11.99
N ASP A 141 -19.23 89.34 -12.44
CA ASP A 141 -19.72 90.16 -13.55
C ASP A 141 -19.79 91.61 -13.13
N VAL A 142 -19.52 92.49 -14.07
CA VAL A 142 -19.47 93.94 -13.80
C VAL A 142 -20.85 94.47 -13.39
N ILE A 143 -21.92 93.91 -13.96
CA ILE A 143 -23.31 94.36 -13.73
C ILE A 143 -23.96 93.59 -12.59
N THR A 144 -24.06 92.31 -12.74
CA THR A 144 -24.81 91.40 -11.82
C THR A 144 -24.07 91.07 -10.55
N LYS A 145 -22.77 91.30 -10.50
CA LYS A 145 -21.84 90.94 -9.42
C LYS A 145 -21.82 89.42 -9.16
N GLU A 146 -22.38 88.64 -10.09
CA GLU A 146 -22.45 87.17 -9.99
C GLU A 146 -21.31 86.48 -10.72
N PHE A 147 -21.16 85.17 -10.48
CA PHE A 147 -20.25 84.26 -11.18
C PHE A 147 -20.92 83.85 -12.49
N VAL A 148 -20.34 84.22 -13.64
CA VAL A 148 -20.97 84.05 -14.96
C VAL A 148 -20.03 83.60 -16.03
N ILE A 149 -20.60 83.01 -17.10
CA ILE A 149 -19.93 82.82 -18.38
C ILE A 149 -20.28 84.04 -19.23
N THR A 150 -19.29 84.67 -19.79
CA THR A 150 -19.46 85.79 -20.70
C THR A 150 -19.13 85.35 -22.11
N TYR A 151 -20.08 85.58 -23.00
CA TYR A 151 -19.98 85.36 -24.43
C TYR A 151 -19.76 86.68 -25.15
N ILE A 152 -18.86 86.72 -26.13
CA ILE A 152 -18.57 87.93 -26.92
C ILE A 152 -18.51 87.51 -28.39
N VAL A 153 -19.33 88.20 -29.22
CA VAL A 153 -19.36 87.95 -30.64
C VAL A 153 -19.28 89.25 -31.44
N PRO A 154 -18.63 89.24 -32.61
CA PRO A 154 -18.60 90.47 -33.46
C PRO A 154 -19.96 90.74 -34.11
N VAL A 155 -20.29 92.02 -34.27
CA VAL A 155 -21.45 92.46 -35.05
C VAL A 155 -20.94 93.02 -36.37
N TYR A 156 -21.52 92.54 -37.46
CA TYR A 156 -21.08 92.89 -38.82
C TYR A 156 -22.07 93.74 -39.55
N ASP A 157 -21.60 94.66 -40.33
CA ASP A 157 -22.43 95.35 -41.33
C ASP A 157 -22.73 94.49 -42.56
N SER A 158 -23.57 95.05 -43.46
CA SER A 158 -23.88 94.38 -44.75
C SER A 158 -22.66 94.16 -45.64
N SER A 159 -21.53 94.86 -45.40
CA SER A 159 -20.27 94.70 -46.10
C SER A 159 -19.30 93.73 -45.42
N LYS A 160 -19.71 93.07 -44.35
CA LYS A 160 -18.95 92.12 -43.50
C LYS A 160 -17.81 92.82 -42.72
N ASN A 161 -17.85 94.14 -42.47
CA ASN A 161 -16.94 94.72 -41.53
C ASN A 161 -17.52 94.67 -40.11
N VAL A 162 -16.67 94.55 -39.10
CA VAL A 162 -17.10 94.58 -37.70
C VAL A 162 -17.42 95.99 -37.28
N THR A 163 -18.66 96.27 -37.00
CA THR A 163 -19.15 97.58 -36.55
C THR A 163 -19.24 97.73 -35.04
N GLY A 164 -19.31 96.58 -34.35
CA GLY A 164 -19.36 96.55 -32.92
C GLY A 164 -19.23 95.16 -32.40
N VAL A 165 -19.39 95.00 -31.11
CA VAL A 165 -19.30 93.74 -30.40
C VAL A 165 -20.53 93.57 -29.50
N LEU A 166 -21.23 92.44 -29.66
CA LEU A 166 -22.32 92.04 -28.74
C LEU A 166 -21.76 91.11 -27.69
N SER A 167 -22.00 91.38 -26.43
CA SER A 167 -21.67 90.47 -25.33
C SER A 167 -22.91 90.11 -24.50
N ALA A 168 -22.95 88.89 -24.02
CA ALA A 168 -24.00 88.46 -23.14
C ALA A 168 -23.40 87.59 -21.99
N THR A 169 -24.05 87.65 -20.85
CA THR A 169 -23.64 86.88 -19.70
C THR A 169 -24.70 85.81 -19.33
N SER A 170 -24.26 84.61 -18.98
CA SER A 170 -25.10 83.51 -18.48
C SER A 170 -24.64 83.12 -17.07
N SER A 171 -25.60 82.94 -16.16
CA SER A 171 -25.30 82.60 -14.77
C SER A 171 -24.82 81.17 -14.67
N LEU A 172 -23.76 80.95 -13.92
CA LEU A 172 -23.27 79.57 -13.55
C LEU A 172 -24.03 78.92 -12.38
N LYS A 173 -24.99 79.64 -11.73
CA LYS A 173 -25.80 79.10 -10.63
C LYS A 173 -26.58 77.83 -10.97
N PRO A 174 -27.20 77.67 -12.15
CA PRO A 174 -27.89 76.41 -12.51
C PRO A 174 -26.97 75.24 -12.50
N TYR A 175 -25.73 75.40 -12.94
CA TYR A 175 -24.73 74.31 -12.94
C TYR A 175 -24.29 73.92 -11.53
N ALA A 176 -24.15 74.89 -10.62
CA ALA A 176 -23.88 74.60 -9.21
C ALA A 176 -24.97 73.77 -8.52
N THR A 177 -26.22 73.87 -8.98
CA THR A 177 -27.33 73.04 -8.48
C THR A 177 -27.30 71.65 -9.02
N LEU A 178 -26.86 71.43 -10.25
CA LEU A 178 -26.63 70.08 -10.84
C LEU A 178 -25.46 69.38 -10.14
N MET A 179 -24.47 70.12 -9.68
CA MET A 179 -23.30 69.63 -9.00
C MET A 179 -23.59 69.11 -7.57
N LYS A 180 -24.66 69.55 -6.92
CA LYS A 180 -25.05 69.15 -5.55
C LYS A 180 -25.71 67.76 -5.46
N LYS A 181 -25.99 67.10 -6.56
CA LYS A 181 -26.69 65.77 -6.63
C LYS A 181 -25.83 64.72 -7.30
N SER A 182 -24.60 64.48 -6.84
CA SER A 182 -23.87 63.34 -7.20
C SER A 182 -24.56 62.08 -6.62
N VAL A 183 -24.83 61.09 -7.45
CA VAL A 183 -25.49 59.82 -7.06
C VAL A 183 -24.62 59.02 -6.08
N TYR A 184 -23.33 59.30 -6.05
CA TYR A 184 -22.34 58.51 -5.29
C TYR A 184 -21.71 59.28 -4.10
N GLY A 185 -22.32 60.37 -3.66
CA GLY A 185 -21.96 61.05 -2.41
C GLY A 185 -20.70 61.94 -2.45
N GLY A 186 -20.13 62.18 -3.63
CA GLY A 186 -18.99 63.08 -3.80
C GLY A 186 -19.42 64.53 -4.09
N ASN A 187 -18.49 65.45 -4.00
CA ASN A 187 -18.66 66.82 -4.26
C ASN A 187 -17.99 67.27 -5.59
N LEU A 188 -18.72 67.98 -6.44
CA LEU A 188 -18.20 68.53 -7.70
C LEU A 188 -17.98 70.03 -7.55
N TYR A 189 -16.78 70.48 -7.86
CA TYR A 189 -16.37 71.90 -7.71
C TYR A 189 -15.93 72.50 -9.04
N ILE A 190 -16.19 73.78 -9.25
CA ILE A 190 -15.55 74.61 -10.31
C ILE A 190 -14.38 75.31 -9.65
N THR A 191 -13.20 75.33 -10.24
CA THR A 191 -12.01 75.91 -9.68
C THR A 191 -11.12 76.52 -10.76
N ASP A 192 -10.50 77.70 -10.40
CA ASP A 192 -9.37 78.29 -11.12
C ASP A 192 -8.03 78.01 -10.39
N LEU A 193 -8.02 76.99 -9.53
CA LEU A 193 -6.91 76.54 -8.64
C LEU A 193 -6.60 77.60 -7.53
N ASN A 194 -7.19 78.75 -7.53
CA ASN A 194 -7.05 79.72 -6.45
C ASN A 194 -8.19 79.64 -5.45
N ASP A 195 -9.40 79.30 -5.96
CA ASP A 195 -10.59 79.15 -5.13
C ASP A 195 -11.60 78.15 -5.77
N PHE A 196 -12.57 77.72 -4.98
CA PHE A 196 -13.73 76.96 -5.45
C PHE A 196 -14.93 77.89 -5.59
N TYR A 197 -15.66 77.71 -6.66
CA TYR A 197 -16.81 78.59 -7.02
C TYR A 197 -18.09 77.74 -7.11
N GLY A 198 -19.21 78.36 -6.76
CA GLY A 198 -20.55 77.82 -6.93
C GLY A 198 -21.07 76.95 -5.78
N ILE A 199 -20.31 76.76 -4.72
CA ILE A 199 -20.68 75.92 -3.57
C ILE A 199 -20.32 76.59 -2.26
N GLN A 200 -21.04 76.26 -1.18
CA GLN A 200 -20.77 76.74 0.15
C GLN A 200 -19.41 76.28 0.62
N LYS A 201 -18.49 77.19 0.97
CA LYS A 201 -17.12 76.85 1.39
C LYS A 201 -17.15 76.20 2.77
N ASP A 202 -16.83 74.86 2.82
CA ASP A 202 -16.59 74.12 4.05
C ASP A 202 -15.09 74.00 4.33
N LYS A 203 -14.74 73.35 5.43
CA LYS A 203 -13.35 73.08 5.82
C LYS A 203 -12.67 72.14 4.84
N GLU A 204 -13.40 71.12 4.38
CA GLU A 204 -12.91 70.08 3.46
C GLU A 204 -12.51 70.67 2.10
N SER A 205 -13.32 71.61 1.56
CA SER A 205 -13.02 72.25 0.28
C SER A 205 -11.71 73.06 0.31
N LYS A 206 -11.37 73.67 1.45
CA LYS A 206 -10.11 74.40 1.61
C LYS A 206 -8.92 73.53 1.64
N ASP A 207 -9.03 72.35 2.30
CA ASP A 207 -7.96 71.39 2.43
C ASP A 207 -7.72 70.70 1.08
N VAL A 208 -8.75 70.33 0.34
CA VAL A 208 -8.68 69.86 -1.05
C VAL A 208 -7.99 70.81 -1.97
N LEU A 209 -8.36 72.14 -1.87
CA LEU A 209 -7.77 73.20 -2.70
C LEU A 209 -6.26 73.34 -2.42
N ALA A 210 -5.85 73.20 -1.16
CA ALA A 210 -4.44 73.25 -0.77
C ALA A 210 -3.62 72.13 -1.42
N VAL A 211 -4.20 70.96 -1.50
CA VAL A 211 -3.56 69.81 -2.16
C VAL A 211 -3.49 69.97 -3.68
N LEU A 212 -4.58 70.48 -4.31
CA LEU A 212 -4.63 70.74 -5.75
C LEU A 212 -3.58 71.69 -6.23
N LYS A 213 -3.27 72.75 -5.43
CA LYS A 213 -2.23 73.77 -5.76
C LYS A 213 -0.83 73.18 -5.89
N GLY A 214 -0.59 72.02 -5.31
CA GLY A 214 0.70 71.29 -5.37
C GLY A 214 0.83 70.31 -6.52
N ILE A 215 -0.21 70.14 -7.33
CA ILE A 215 -0.25 69.07 -8.38
C ILE A 215 -0.15 69.80 -9.76
N ASP A 216 0.68 69.19 -10.63
CA ASP A 216 0.75 69.60 -12.03
C ASP A 216 -0.52 69.14 -12.77
N LEU A 217 -1.34 70.08 -13.21
CA LEU A 217 -2.63 69.86 -13.88
C LEU A 217 -2.53 69.83 -15.41
N SER A 218 -1.30 69.67 -15.96
CA SER A 218 -1.09 69.60 -17.41
C SER A 218 -1.68 68.36 -18.04
N GLU A 219 -1.96 67.36 -17.21
CA GLU A 219 -2.63 66.10 -17.63
C GLU A 219 -3.89 65.87 -16.77
N ARG A 220 -4.82 65.01 -17.30
CA ARG A 220 -6.03 64.61 -16.57
C ARG A 220 -5.60 63.84 -15.32
N ILE A 221 -5.96 64.33 -14.12
CA ILE A 221 -5.59 63.72 -12.85
C ILE A 221 -6.72 62.81 -12.38
N ASN A 222 -6.37 61.54 -12.18
CA ASN A 222 -7.16 60.53 -11.47
C ASN A 222 -6.28 59.98 -10.37
N GLY A 223 -6.59 60.17 -9.13
CA GLY A 223 -5.74 59.66 -8.06
C GLY A 223 -6.38 59.76 -6.67
N LEU A 224 -5.69 59.17 -5.70
CA LEU A 224 -5.99 59.32 -4.28
C LEU A 224 -5.18 60.50 -3.74
N ILE A 225 -5.85 61.33 -2.99
CA ILE A 225 -5.19 62.42 -2.22
C ILE A 225 -5.51 62.25 -0.74
N GLY A 226 -4.51 62.45 0.10
CA GLY A 226 -4.71 62.52 1.55
C GLY A 226 -5.20 63.89 1.97
N VAL A 227 -6.40 63.93 2.53
CA VAL A 227 -6.97 65.15 3.09
C VAL A 227 -7.31 64.88 4.55
N ASN A 228 -6.69 65.62 5.49
CA ASN A 228 -6.90 65.43 6.94
C ASN A 228 -6.68 63.94 7.47
N GLY A 229 -5.80 63.22 6.86
CA GLY A 229 -5.53 61.83 7.26
C GLY A 229 -6.51 60.78 6.69
N GLU A 230 -7.44 61.20 5.85
CA GLU A 230 -8.33 60.32 5.08
C GLU A 230 -7.98 60.40 3.60
N GLU A 231 -8.08 59.25 2.94
CA GLU A 231 -7.88 59.17 1.49
C GLU A 231 -9.16 59.57 0.77
N HIS A 232 -9.02 60.46 -0.19
CA HIS A 232 -10.09 60.91 -1.07
C HIS A 232 -9.73 60.62 -2.52
N GLY A 233 -10.67 60.04 -3.24
CA GLY A 233 -10.58 59.96 -4.70
C GLY A 233 -10.83 61.31 -5.32
N ILE A 234 -9.96 61.73 -6.22
CA ILE A 234 -10.10 62.98 -6.93
C ILE A 234 -10.00 62.76 -8.43
N VAL A 235 -10.85 63.49 -9.18
CA VAL A 235 -10.78 63.58 -10.63
C VAL A 235 -10.85 65.09 -11.02
N VAL A 236 -9.90 65.52 -11.82
CA VAL A 236 -9.85 66.86 -12.30
C VAL A 236 -9.84 66.88 -13.82
N LYS A 237 -10.68 67.83 -14.42
CA LYS A 237 -10.78 67.95 -15.86
C LYS A 237 -10.97 69.45 -16.25
N GLU A 238 -10.29 69.83 -17.32
CA GLU A 238 -10.48 71.20 -17.87
C GLU A 238 -11.88 71.41 -18.45
N MET A 239 -12.50 72.50 -18.19
CA MET A 239 -13.87 72.84 -18.62
C MET A 239 -13.98 73.42 -20.06
N GLY A 240 -12.86 73.55 -20.75
CA GLY A 240 -12.83 74.21 -22.06
C GLY A 240 -12.78 75.68 -22.00
N PHE A 241 -12.55 76.27 -20.82
CA PHE A 241 -12.24 77.71 -20.58
C PHE A 241 -10.84 77.83 -19.97
N ASP A 242 -9.97 78.62 -20.56
CA ASP A 242 -8.58 78.73 -20.15
C ASP A 242 -8.42 78.94 -18.63
N GLY A 243 -7.74 77.96 -17.96
CA GLY A 243 -7.44 78.00 -16.54
C GLY A 243 -8.60 77.66 -15.62
N TRP A 244 -9.70 77.03 -16.14
CA TRP A 244 -10.85 76.63 -15.35
C TRP A 244 -11.06 75.13 -15.41
N TYR A 245 -11.24 74.51 -14.23
CA TYR A 245 -11.33 73.03 -14.06
C TYR A 245 -12.61 72.68 -13.31
N LEU A 246 -13.14 71.51 -13.66
CA LEU A 246 -14.08 70.77 -12.85
C LEU A 246 -13.28 69.75 -11.99
N CYS A 247 -13.56 69.75 -10.69
CA CYS A 247 -12.94 68.90 -9.72
C CYS A 247 -14.01 68.07 -9.00
N TYR A 248 -13.98 66.75 -9.16
CA TYR A 248 -14.85 65.88 -8.41
C TYR A 248 -14.04 65.25 -7.30
N VAL A 249 -14.55 65.34 -6.06
CA VAL A 249 -13.90 64.74 -4.85
C VAL A 249 -14.88 63.86 -4.15
N ASN A 250 -14.43 62.66 -3.86
CA ASN A 250 -15.20 61.67 -3.09
C ASN A 250 -14.32 61.02 -2.03
N SER A 251 -14.77 60.89 -0.80
CA SER A 251 -14.07 60.14 0.24
C SER A 251 -14.04 58.66 -0.09
N ALA A 252 -12.86 58.07 -0.22
CA ALA A 252 -12.70 56.65 -0.48
C ALA A 252 -13.32 55.76 0.62
N LYS A 253 -13.53 56.35 1.81
CA LYS A 253 -14.10 55.67 2.99
C LYS A 253 -15.49 56.15 3.35
N SER A 254 -16.20 56.83 2.46
CA SER A 254 -17.56 57.29 2.75
C SER A 254 -18.43 56.08 3.13
N LEU A 255 -18.89 56.05 4.39
CA LEU A 255 -19.81 55.05 4.94
C LEU A 255 -21.14 54.96 4.16
N ASN A 256 -21.40 55.91 3.29
CA ASN A 256 -22.60 55.97 2.45
C ASN A 256 -22.39 55.41 1.04
N ASN A 257 -21.22 54.93 0.70
CA ASN A 257 -21.00 54.25 -0.59
C ASN A 257 -21.46 52.77 -0.50
N PRO A 258 -22.56 52.40 -1.15
CA PRO A 258 -23.08 51.03 -1.08
C PRO A 258 -22.08 49.98 -1.54
N LEU A 259 -21.23 50.30 -2.49
CA LEU A 259 -20.20 49.41 -3.02
C LEU A 259 -19.11 49.10 -1.99
N TYR A 260 -18.71 50.12 -1.21
CA TYR A 260 -17.71 49.93 -0.14
C TYR A 260 -18.24 49.10 1.01
N VAL A 261 -19.49 49.31 1.44
CA VAL A 261 -20.16 48.52 2.46
C VAL A 261 -20.30 47.07 2.00
N MET A 262 -20.64 46.84 0.73
CA MET A 262 -20.81 45.52 0.14
C MET A 262 -19.45 44.74 0.03
N SER A 263 -18.36 45.44 -0.35
CA SER A 263 -17.01 44.85 -0.37
C SER A 263 -16.56 44.44 1.02
N ARG A 264 -16.73 45.29 2.04
CA ARG A 264 -16.38 44.92 3.43
C ARG A 264 -17.19 43.72 3.94
N ALA A 265 -18.51 43.69 3.67
CA ALA A 265 -19.35 42.59 4.06
C ALA A 265 -18.87 41.25 3.40
N ASN A 266 -18.51 41.29 2.12
CA ASN A 266 -17.99 40.15 1.39
C ASN A 266 -16.64 39.65 1.98
N ASN A 267 -15.75 40.56 2.36
CA ASN A 267 -14.48 40.24 3.00
C ASN A 267 -14.68 39.56 4.37
N TYR A 268 -15.65 39.98 5.19
CA TYR A 268 -16.01 39.33 6.44
C TYR A 268 -16.56 37.91 6.20
N VAL A 269 -17.44 37.73 5.22
CA VAL A 269 -17.99 36.41 4.86
C VAL A 269 -16.85 35.46 4.41
N LEU A 270 -15.93 35.95 3.59
CA LEU A 270 -14.76 35.17 3.16
C LEU A 270 -13.88 34.77 4.34
N MET A 271 -13.62 35.70 5.28
CA MET A 271 -12.83 35.41 6.48
C MET A 271 -13.48 34.33 7.36
N VAL A 272 -14.79 34.42 7.59
CA VAL A 272 -15.56 33.42 8.33
C VAL A 272 -15.49 32.08 7.62
N PHE A 273 -15.66 32.04 6.30
CA PHE A 273 -15.57 30.82 5.49
C PHE A 273 -14.18 30.14 5.63
N VAL A 274 -13.09 30.91 5.56
CA VAL A 274 -11.73 30.39 5.75
C VAL A 274 -11.54 29.78 7.13
N VAL A 275 -12.05 30.45 8.18
CA VAL A 275 -11.99 29.94 9.56
C VAL A 275 -12.77 28.63 9.70
N VAL A 276 -13.97 28.54 9.13
CA VAL A 276 -14.77 27.31 9.15
C VAL A 276 -14.07 26.16 8.44
N VAL A 277 -13.47 26.40 7.27
CA VAL A 277 -12.70 25.41 6.53
C VAL A 277 -11.51 24.93 7.35
N MET A 278 -10.79 25.84 8.02
CA MET A 278 -9.66 25.45 8.90
C MET A 278 -10.11 24.56 10.07
N ILE A 279 -11.23 24.89 10.68
CA ILE A 279 -11.81 24.07 11.78
C ILE A 279 -12.17 22.69 11.26
N LEU A 280 -12.81 22.59 10.10
CA LEU A 280 -13.18 21.29 9.49
C LEU A 280 -11.95 20.44 9.15
N LEU A 281 -10.91 21.06 8.58
CA LEU A 281 -9.63 20.38 8.30
C LEU A 281 -8.95 19.89 9.58
N TRP A 282 -8.99 20.69 10.66
CA TRP A 282 -8.45 20.29 11.95
C TRP A 282 -9.21 19.10 12.57
N ILE A 283 -10.55 19.13 12.50
CA ILE A 283 -11.40 18.01 12.96
C ILE A 283 -11.11 16.75 12.15
N ALA A 284 -11.02 16.85 10.81
CA ALA A 284 -10.70 15.74 9.94
C ALA A 284 -9.31 15.16 10.25
N TYR A 285 -8.31 16.01 10.50
CA TYR A 285 -6.98 15.60 10.92
C TYR A 285 -7.00 14.84 12.27
N MET A 286 -7.73 15.38 13.27
CA MET A 286 -7.86 14.73 14.58
C MET A 286 -8.56 13.36 14.49
N MET A 287 -9.62 13.25 13.66
CA MET A 287 -10.29 11.97 13.38
C MET A 287 -9.33 10.99 12.70
N MET A 288 -8.55 11.43 11.72
CA MET A 288 -7.58 10.60 11.04
C MET A 288 -6.49 10.07 11.97
N VAL A 289 -5.97 10.92 12.87
CA VAL A 289 -4.98 10.51 13.88
C VAL A 289 -5.57 9.48 14.85
N LYS A 290 -6.81 9.68 15.29
CA LYS A 290 -7.52 8.75 16.17
C LYS A 290 -7.74 7.40 15.47
N ASN A 291 -8.30 7.42 14.27
CA ASN A 291 -8.55 6.21 13.48
C ASN A 291 -7.25 5.44 13.16
N ASN A 292 -6.15 6.14 12.88
CA ASN A 292 -4.86 5.50 12.65
C ASN A 292 -4.33 4.80 13.91
N LYS A 293 -4.49 5.41 15.10
CA LYS A 293 -4.13 4.75 16.37
C LYS A 293 -4.99 3.53 16.66
N GLU A 294 -6.29 3.61 16.39
CA GLU A 294 -7.20 2.47 16.53
C GLU A 294 -6.86 1.36 15.54
N MET A 295 -6.61 1.68 14.27
CA MET A 295 -6.14 0.74 13.25
C MET A 295 -4.79 0.11 13.61
N GLU A 296 -3.88 0.88 14.17
CA GLU A 296 -2.58 0.38 14.65
C GLU A 296 -2.76 -0.59 15.82
N ASN A 297 -3.62 -0.28 16.77
CA ASN A 297 -3.95 -1.17 17.88
C ASN A 297 -4.66 -2.45 17.40
N LEU A 298 -5.61 -2.34 16.47
CA LEU A 298 -6.29 -3.49 15.87
C LEU A 298 -5.35 -4.39 15.05
N ALA A 299 -4.41 -3.79 14.33
CA ALA A 299 -3.45 -4.54 13.50
C ALA A 299 -2.29 -5.16 14.30
N TYR A 300 -1.90 -4.56 15.41
CA TYR A 300 -0.67 -4.91 16.12
C TYR A 300 -0.86 -5.57 17.48
N LYS A 301 -2.09 -5.68 17.98
CA LYS A 301 -2.40 -6.39 19.22
C LYS A 301 -3.52 -7.41 19.00
N ASP A 302 -3.38 -8.55 19.65
CA ASP A 302 -4.47 -9.52 19.77
C ASP A 302 -5.58 -8.92 20.66
N GLN A 303 -6.80 -8.91 20.15
CA GLN A 303 -7.93 -8.23 20.80
C GLN A 303 -8.37 -8.89 22.10
N LEU A 304 -8.15 -10.20 22.25
CA LEU A 304 -8.52 -10.93 23.43
C LEU A 304 -7.48 -10.80 24.54
N THR A 305 -6.21 -11.08 24.23
CA THR A 305 -5.16 -11.23 25.24
C THR A 305 -4.28 -10.00 25.39
N GLY A 306 -4.33 -9.07 24.44
CA GLY A 306 -3.43 -7.91 24.42
C GLY A 306 -1.99 -8.24 24.02
N ALA A 307 -1.67 -9.50 23.72
CA ALA A 307 -0.38 -9.91 23.17
C ALA A 307 -0.11 -9.20 21.82
N VAL A 308 1.12 -9.27 21.35
CA VAL A 308 1.47 -8.81 20.01
C VAL A 308 0.72 -9.66 18.98
N SER A 309 0.11 -9.02 17.94
CA SER A 309 -0.50 -9.75 16.84
C SER A 309 0.56 -10.45 15.98
N PHE A 310 0.20 -11.52 15.30
CA PHE A 310 1.12 -12.25 14.42
C PHE A 310 1.73 -11.34 13.34
N THR A 311 0.95 -10.44 12.74
CA THR A 311 1.44 -9.45 11.75
C THR A 311 2.53 -8.54 12.30
N ARG A 312 2.44 -8.11 13.54
CA ARG A 312 3.50 -7.29 14.17
C ARG A 312 4.70 -8.15 14.57
N PHE A 313 4.44 -9.35 15.06
CA PHE A 313 5.47 -10.30 15.46
C PHE A 313 6.40 -10.65 14.28
N THR A 314 5.83 -11.04 13.13
CA THR A 314 6.60 -11.35 11.92
C THR A 314 7.53 -10.19 11.53
N LYS A 315 7.02 -8.96 11.60
CA LYS A 315 7.81 -7.78 11.28
C LYS A 315 8.96 -7.53 12.26
N LEU A 316 8.73 -7.77 13.56
CA LEU A 316 9.74 -7.61 14.58
C LEU A 316 10.83 -8.69 14.45
N VAL A 317 10.44 -9.97 14.30
CA VAL A 317 11.39 -11.08 14.15
C VAL A 317 12.22 -10.93 12.88
N SER A 318 11.63 -10.52 11.75
CA SER A 318 12.38 -10.23 10.53
C SER A 318 13.44 -9.13 10.71
N MET A 319 13.18 -8.15 11.60
CA MET A 319 14.18 -7.14 11.95
C MET A 319 15.33 -7.72 12.81
N TYR A 320 15.05 -8.71 13.67
CA TYR A 320 16.08 -9.43 14.44
C TYR A 320 16.94 -10.27 13.50
N ALA A 321 16.36 -11.02 12.60
CA ALA A 321 17.08 -11.80 11.59
C ALA A 321 18.05 -10.94 10.75
N GLN A 322 17.66 -9.69 10.42
CA GLN A 322 18.54 -8.76 9.70
C GLN A 322 19.70 -8.20 10.54
N ARG A 323 19.60 -8.22 11.87
CA ARG A 323 20.60 -7.64 12.78
C ARG A 323 21.71 -8.58 13.20
N ASN A 324 21.73 -9.82 12.72
CA ASN A 324 22.69 -10.85 13.12
C ASN A 324 22.74 -11.10 14.64
N VAL A 325 21.59 -11.10 15.30
CA VAL A 325 21.48 -11.37 16.73
C VAL A 325 21.01 -12.80 16.92
N ASN A 326 21.61 -13.49 17.88
CA ASN A 326 21.18 -14.82 18.30
C ASN A 326 19.81 -14.77 18.96
N TYR A 327 18.89 -15.64 18.57
CA TYR A 327 17.54 -15.74 19.15
C TYR A 327 16.94 -17.13 18.93
N SER A 328 16.01 -17.48 19.81
CA SER A 328 15.16 -18.67 19.63
C SER A 328 13.72 -18.24 19.35
N LEU A 329 13.13 -18.87 18.36
CA LEU A 329 11.71 -18.82 18.08
C LEU A 329 11.05 -20.04 18.76
N VAL A 330 10.01 -19.79 19.54
CA VAL A 330 9.28 -20.81 20.27
C VAL A 330 7.83 -20.79 19.83
N SER A 331 7.26 -21.94 19.52
CA SER A 331 5.84 -22.12 19.28
C SER A 331 5.22 -22.95 20.40
N LEU A 332 4.19 -22.40 21.01
CA LEU A 332 3.44 -23.07 22.07
C LEU A 332 2.01 -23.35 21.58
N ASN A 333 1.52 -24.53 21.90
CA ASN A 333 0.14 -24.92 21.65
C ASN A 333 -0.38 -25.73 22.85
N MET A 334 -1.65 -25.62 23.14
CA MET A 334 -2.25 -26.38 24.23
C MET A 334 -2.92 -27.65 23.71
N ARG A 335 -2.61 -28.79 24.34
CA ARG A 335 -3.29 -30.03 24.00
C ARG A 335 -4.78 -29.96 24.34
N ARG A 336 -5.62 -30.41 23.42
CA ARG A 336 -7.06 -30.57 23.62
C ARG A 336 -7.79 -29.27 24.02
N PHE A 337 -7.31 -28.10 23.59
CA PHE A 337 -7.96 -26.83 23.89
C PHE A 337 -9.44 -26.78 23.47
N LYS A 338 -9.79 -27.49 22.39
CA LYS A 338 -11.18 -27.61 21.95
C LYS A 338 -12.07 -28.23 23.05
N PHE A 339 -11.59 -29.28 23.73
CA PHE A 339 -12.32 -29.90 24.84
C PHE A 339 -12.43 -28.97 26.07
N MET A 340 -11.40 -28.15 26.31
CA MET A 340 -11.47 -27.12 27.35
C MET A 340 -12.62 -26.14 27.07
N ASN A 341 -12.75 -25.69 25.81
CA ASN A 341 -13.87 -24.83 25.40
C ASN A 341 -15.23 -25.50 25.56
N GLU A 342 -15.34 -26.80 25.33
CA GLU A 342 -16.56 -27.57 25.47
C GLU A 342 -16.94 -27.74 26.96
N ILE A 343 -15.97 -27.95 27.85
CA ILE A 343 -16.19 -28.23 29.27
C ILE A 343 -16.38 -26.94 30.10
N LEU A 344 -15.50 -25.95 29.92
CA LEU A 344 -15.49 -24.71 30.71
C LEU A 344 -16.31 -23.58 30.10
N GLY A 345 -16.65 -23.68 28.84
CA GLY A 345 -17.27 -22.62 28.05
C GLY A 345 -16.24 -21.59 27.53
N ARG A 346 -16.66 -20.83 26.54
CA ARG A 346 -15.78 -19.90 25.79
C ARG A 346 -15.19 -18.80 26.67
N ASP A 347 -16.03 -18.18 27.52
CA ASP A 347 -15.62 -17.04 28.37
C ASP A 347 -14.49 -17.41 29.34
N LYS A 348 -14.59 -18.60 29.98
CA LYS A 348 -13.56 -19.08 30.88
C LYS A 348 -12.28 -19.50 30.15
N SER A 349 -12.41 -20.08 28.96
CA SER A 349 -11.26 -20.42 28.13
C SER A 349 -10.55 -19.19 27.61
N ASP A 350 -11.29 -18.12 27.32
CA ASP A 350 -10.73 -16.82 26.94
C ASP A 350 -9.99 -16.17 28.12
N ASP A 351 -10.55 -16.21 29.34
CA ASP A 351 -9.85 -15.76 30.56
C ASP A 351 -8.57 -16.58 30.82
N PHE A 352 -8.61 -17.89 30.59
CA PHE A 352 -7.43 -18.74 30.68
C PHE A 352 -6.34 -18.27 29.72
N LEU A 353 -6.63 -18.04 28.45
CA LEU A 353 -5.68 -17.54 27.46
C LEU A 353 -5.08 -16.18 27.85
N CYS A 354 -5.90 -15.28 28.40
CA CYS A 354 -5.42 -14.00 28.93
C CYS A 354 -4.42 -14.18 30.08
N ARG A 355 -4.69 -15.11 30.99
CA ARG A 355 -3.78 -15.43 32.11
C ARG A 355 -2.49 -16.06 31.62
N VAL A 356 -2.54 -16.97 30.64
CA VAL A 356 -1.35 -17.56 30.00
C VAL A 356 -0.45 -16.45 29.47
N VAL A 357 -0.99 -15.52 28.68
CA VAL A 357 -0.22 -14.40 28.13
C VAL A 357 0.35 -13.52 29.22
N THR A 358 -0.45 -13.17 30.24
CA THR A 358 0.01 -12.33 31.36
C THR A 358 1.15 -12.98 32.14
N CYS A 359 1.05 -14.30 32.39
CA CYS A 359 2.10 -15.06 33.06
C CYS A 359 3.40 -15.04 32.25
N ILE A 360 3.31 -15.37 30.97
CA ILE A 360 4.49 -15.39 30.10
C ILE A 360 5.11 -14.00 29.99
N GLN A 361 4.33 -12.96 29.71
CA GLN A 361 4.81 -11.58 29.61
C GLN A 361 5.57 -11.12 30.85
N SER A 362 5.15 -11.55 32.04
CA SER A 362 5.82 -11.21 33.30
C SER A 362 7.21 -11.88 33.48
N MET A 363 7.56 -12.86 32.63
CA MET A 363 8.82 -13.59 32.65
C MET A 363 9.74 -13.28 31.47
N LEU A 364 9.23 -12.53 30.49
CA LEU A 364 10.01 -12.12 29.34
C LEU A 364 11.05 -11.06 29.74
N LYS A 365 12.27 -11.17 29.18
CA LYS A 365 13.33 -10.17 29.30
C LYS A 365 13.00 -8.98 28.39
N LYS A 366 13.79 -7.91 28.53
CA LYS A 366 13.71 -6.74 27.63
C LYS A 366 13.94 -7.20 26.19
N ASP A 367 13.11 -6.71 25.29
CA ASP A 367 13.14 -7.00 23.85
C ASP A 367 12.65 -8.41 23.45
N GLU A 368 12.24 -9.26 24.41
CA GLU A 368 11.55 -10.52 24.14
C GLU A 368 10.04 -10.27 23.97
N ILE A 369 9.39 -11.12 23.17
CA ILE A 369 8.02 -10.84 22.71
C ILE A 369 7.21 -12.13 22.76
N ILE A 370 5.94 -12.00 23.20
CA ILE A 370 4.90 -13.02 23.00
C ILE A 370 3.88 -12.53 21.98
N CYS A 371 3.54 -13.40 21.06
CA CYS A 371 2.51 -13.24 20.07
C CYS A 371 1.45 -14.31 20.26
N ARG A 372 0.18 -13.97 20.01
CA ARG A 372 -0.88 -14.95 19.79
C ARG A 372 -1.30 -14.87 18.32
N ASP A 373 -1.29 -16.02 17.65
CA ASP A 373 -1.70 -16.13 16.25
C ASP A 373 -3.20 -16.42 16.16
N SER A 374 -3.62 -17.56 16.70
CA SER A 374 -5.02 -18.00 16.65
C SER A 374 -5.30 -18.97 17.78
N ALA A 375 -6.53 -19.00 18.27
CA ALA A 375 -6.98 -19.93 19.33
C ALA A 375 -5.98 -20.03 20.49
N ASP A 376 -5.30 -21.17 20.61
CA ASP A 376 -4.32 -21.53 21.63
C ASP A 376 -2.88 -21.59 21.11
N VAL A 377 -2.62 -21.01 19.93
CA VAL A 377 -1.27 -20.97 19.32
C VAL A 377 -0.58 -19.67 19.68
N PHE A 378 0.58 -19.79 20.32
CA PHE A 378 1.42 -18.68 20.72
C PHE A 378 2.81 -18.83 20.13
N TYR A 379 3.44 -17.70 19.81
CA TYR A 379 4.85 -17.64 19.45
C TYR A 379 5.60 -16.73 20.39
N LEU A 380 6.82 -17.14 20.78
CA LEU A 380 7.71 -16.32 21.58
C LEU A 380 9.03 -16.10 20.84
N LEU A 381 9.56 -14.92 20.97
CA LEU A 381 10.93 -14.59 20.63
C LEU A 381 11.72 -14.48 21.92
N LEU A 382 12.72 -15.35 22.09
CA LEU A 382 13.63 -15.37 23.25
C LEU A 382 15.05 -15.01 22.81
N ASN A 383 15.79 -14.32 23.66
CA ASN A 383 17.18 -13.93 23.37
C ASN A 383 18.19 -15.05 23.71
N ASP A 384 17.76 -16.10 24.37
CA ASP A 384 18.61 -17.25 24.69
C ASP A 384 18.56 -18.26 23.54
N THR A 385 19.67 -18.92 23.24
CA THR A 385 19.80 -19.95 22.18
C THR A 385 20.37 -21.29 22.69
N ASN A 386 20.85 -21.33 23.94
CA ASN A 386 21.22 -22.58 24.57
C ASN A 386 19.97 -23.41 24.89
N GLU A 387 19.92 -24.66 24.42
CA GLU A 387 18.73 -25.51 24.52
C GLU A 387 18.31 -25.76 25.97
N ASP A 388 19.26 -26.05 26.86
CA ASP A 388 18.98 -26.31 28.28
C ASP A 388 18.40 -25.07 28.98
N GLU A 389 18.94 -23.89 28.68
CA GLU A 389 18.46 -22.63 29.24
C GLU A 389 17.06 -22.26 28.71
N VAL A 390 16.83 -22.44 27.41
CA VAL A 390 15.53 -22.21 26.77
C VAL A 390 14.50 -23.19 27.34
N ALA A 391 14.83 -24.48 27.44
CA ALA A 391 13.94 -25.50 28.01
C ALA A 391 13.60 -25.17 29.46
N ARG A 392 14.58 -24.82 30.30
CA ARG A 392 14.37 -24.44 31.69
C ARG A 392 13.41 -23.26 31.79
N ARG A 393 13.61 -22.20 31.02
CA ARG A 393 12.75 -21.03 31.00
C ARG A 393 11.31 -21.36 30.60
N ILE A 394 11.14 -22.23 29.62
CA ILE A 394 9.80 -22.67 29.17
C ILE A 394 9.10 -23.47 30.28
N TYR A 395 9.79 -24.40 30.96
CA TYR A 395 9.24 -25.13 32.09
C TYR A 395 8.88 -24.22 33.27
N ASP A 396 9.69 -23.20 33.54
CA ASP A 396 9.38 -22.17 34.55
C ASP A 396 8.11 -21.39 34.17
N MET A 397 7.93 -21.05 32.88
CA MET A 397 6.71 -20.44 32.38
C MET A 397 5.49 -21.36 32.58
N PHE A 398 5.59 -22.63 32.23
CA PHE A 398 4.51 -23.61 32.45
C PHE A 398 4.17 -23.74 33.93
N THR A 399 5.18 -23.80 34.80
CA THR A 399 4.98 -23.86 36.23
C THR A 399 4.24 -22.64 36.76
N LYS A 400 4.61 -21.45 36.31
CA LYS A 400 3.94 -20.19 36.69
C LYS A 400 2.51 -20.12 36.16
N ILE A 401 2.26 -20.57 34.94
CA ILE A 401 0.92 -20.68 34.39
C ILE A 401 0.06 -21.58 35.26
N ARG A 402 0.53 -22.79 35.60
CA ARG A 402 -0.18 -23.75 36.46
C ARG A 402 -0.51 -23.16 37.85
N GLN A 403 0.43 -22.36 38.40
CA GLN A 403 0.20 -21.68 39.67
C GLN A 403 -0.92 -20.65 39.61
N ASN A 404 -1.04 -19.92 38.51
CA ASN A 404 -2.01 -18.84 38.32
C ASN A 404 -3.35 -19.29 37.75
N THR A 405 -3.48 -20.56 37.36
CA THR A 405 -4.70 -21.13 36.75
C THR A 405 -5.29 -22.29 37.53
N LYS A 406 -4.86 -22.48 38.78
CA LYS A 406 -5.37 -23.57 39.70
C LYS A 406 -6.89 -23.57 39.89
N ASP A 407 -7.51 -22.41 39.79
CA ASP A 407 -8.96 -22.19 39.94
C ASP A 407 -9.77 -22.77 38.76
N PHE A 408 -9.17 -23.05 37.61
CA PHE A 408 -9.88 -23.60 36.46
C PHE A 408 -10.26 -25.08 36.63
N ARG A 409 -9.60 -25.82 37.56
CA ARG A 409 -9.85 -27.26 37.82
C ARG A 409 -9.90 -28.13 36.56
N TYR A 410 -9.05 -27.81 35.58
CA TYR A 410 -8.91 -28.51 34.32
C TYR A 410 -7.41 -28.89 34.11
N GLU A 411 -7.16 -30.15 33.81
CA GLU A 411 -5.81 -30.61 33.49
C GLU A 411 -5.50 -30.29 32.01
N TYR A 412 -4.41 -29.59 31.79
CA TYR A 412 -3.95 -29.19 30.48
C TYR A 412 -2.45 -29.42 30.34
N GLU A 413 -2.03 -29.66 29.13
CA GLU A 413 -0.65 -29.85 28.76
C GLU A 413 -0.29 -28.91 27.59
N PHE A 414 0.95 -28.44 27.58
CA PHE A 414 1.49 -27.67 26.47
C PHE A 414 2.35 -28.56 25.57
N CYS A 415 2.24 -28.32 24.26
CA CYS A 415 3.22 -28.75 23.27
C CYS A 415 4.08 -27.57 22.90
N CYS A 416 5.36 -27.77 22.80
CA CYS A 416 6.31 -26.71 22.52
C CYS A 416 7.32 -27.13 21.46
N GLY A 417 7.44 -26.34 20.39
CA GLY A 417 8.50 -26.40 19.40
C GLY A 417 9.47 -25.24 19.55
N VAL A 418 10.74 -25.47 19.39
CA VAL A 418 11.80 -24.47 19.48
C VAL A 418 12.71 -24.57 18.27
N ALA A 419 13.04 -23.42 17.66
CA ALA A 419 14.07 -23.31 16.64
C ALA A 419 14.99 -22.14 16.97
N SER A 420 16.30 -22.33 16.94
CA SER A 420 17.30 -21.33 17.30
C SER A 420 18.06 -20.85 16.07
N ASN A 421 18.32 -19.53 16.00
CA ASN A 421 19.17 -18.93 15.01
C ASN A 421 20.46 -18.46 15.69
N ILE A 422 21.59 -19.10 15.35
CA ILE A 422 22.88 -18.91 15.99
C ILE A 422 23.85 -18.30 14.97
N GLU A 423 24.67 -17.33 15.38
CA GLU A 423 25.51 -16.51 14.50
C GLU A 423 26.54 -17.31 13.69
N ASP A 424 27.03 -18.42 14.23
CA ASP A 424 28.06 -19.26 13.62
C ASP A 424 27.50 -20.40 12.75
N GLN A 425 26.18 -20.48 12.58
CA GLN A 425 25.50 -21.50 11.78
C GLN A 425 24.87 -20.87 10.50
N GLU A 426 24.38 -21.73 9.62
CA GLU A 426 23.63 -21.29 8.45
C GLU A 426 22.38 -20.52 8.88
N LYS A 427 22.25 -19.26 8.40
CA LYS A 427 21.21 -18.33 8.85
C LYS A 427 19.90 -18.63 8.16
N TYR A 428 18.91 -18.93 8.96
CA TYR A 428 17.54 -19.10 8.47
C TYR A 428 16.84 -17.75 8.29
N THR A 429 16.06 -17.63 7.21
CA THR A 429 15.08 -16.55 7.07
C THR A 429 13.98 -16.70 8.13
N PHE A 430 13.17 -15.64 8.31
CA PHE A 430 12.03 -15.76 9.23
C PHE A 430 11.06 -16.88 8.82
N GLU A 431 10.79 -17.01 7.53
CA GLU A 431 9.91 -18.05 6.98
C GLU A 431 10.45 -19.45 7.26
N GLN A 432 11.75 -19.65 7.08
CA GLN A 432 12.42 -20.90 7.44
C GLN A 432 12.36 -21.18 8.94
N MET A 433 12.65 -20.17 9.77
CA MET A 433 12.54 -20.30 11.24
C MET A 433 11.11 -20.66 11.67
N LEU A 434 10.10 -20.07 11.03
CA LEU A 434 8.70 -20.40 11.30
C LEU A 434 8.39 -21.85 10.93
N THR A 435 8.84 -22.31 9.77
CA THR A 435 8.71 -23.71 9.33
C THR A 435 9.39 -24.66 10.32
N ASN A 436 10.62 -24.35 10.71
CA ASN A 436 11.40 -25.17 11.63
C ASN A 436 10.74 -25.31 13.01
N VAL A 437 10.23 -24.18 13.57
CA VAL A 437 9.55 -24.22 14.87
C VAL A 437 8.23 -24.94 14.80
N MET A 438 7.49 -24.83 13.68
CA MET A 438 6.25 -25.59 13.47
C MET A 438 6.49 -27.08 13.32
N PHE A 439 7.58 -27.47 12.66
CA PHE A 439 8.01 -28.87 12.58
C PHE A 439 8.32 -29.42 13.97
N ALA A 440 9.13 -28.71 14.76
CA ALA A 440 9.42 -29.11 16.14
C ALA A 440 8.15 -29.19 17.01
N LEU A 441 7.20 -28.25 16.83
CA LEU A 441 5.90 -28.32 17.50
C LEU A 441 5.10 -29.56 17.10
N ALA A 442 5.10 -29.94 15.82
CA ALA A 442 4.41 -31.13 15.35
C ALA A 442 4.99 -32.38 16.03
N GLN A 443 6.31 -32.49 16.14
CA GLN A 443 6.95 -33.57 16.88
C GLN A 443 6.56 -33.58 18.36
N SER A 444 6.52 -32.40 19.00
CA SER A 444 6.07 -32.30 20.38
C SER A 444 4.63 -32.81 20.57
N LYS A 445 3.77 -32.66 19.58
CA LYS A 445 2.37 -33.16 19.62
C LYS A 445 2.28 -34.67 19.50
N GLU A 446 3.23 -35.35 18.85
CA GLU A 446 3.28 -36.80 18.72
C GLU A 446 3.65 -37.51 20.04
N ALA A 447 4.35 -36.79 20.95
CA ALA A 447 4.66 -37.33 22.27
C ALA A 447 3.38 -37.53 23.10
N SER A 448 3.37 -38.49 24.03
CA SER A 448 2.19 -38.81 24.86
C SER A 448 1.97 -37.87 26.04
N SER A 449 2.94 -37.01 26.36
CA SER A 449 2.90 -36.05 27.48
C SER A 449 3.43 -34.68 27.06
N GLU A 450 3.39 -33.71 28.00
CA GLU A 450 3.98 -32.37 27.81
C GLU A 450 5.46 -32.49 27.43
N ASN A 451 5.84 -31.90 26.31
CA ASN A 451 7.17 -32.01 25.76
C ASN A 451 7.62 -30.76 25.04
N ILE A 452 8.93 -30.50 25.11
CA ILE A 452 9.60 -29.45 24.35
C ILE A 452 10.49 -30.13 23.32
N CYS A 453 10.24 -29.88 22.05
CA CYS A 453 11.07 -30.39 20.96
C CYS A 453 11.87 -29.24 20.33
N PHE A 454 13.17 -29.44 20.21
CA PHE A 454 14.04 -28.55 19.45
C PHE A 454 14.10 -29.01 17.99
N PHE A 455 14.18 -28.06 17.09
CA PHE A 455 14.34 -28.36 15.66
C PHE A 455 15.68 -29.01 15.41
N ASP A 456 15.64 -30.18 14.79
CA ASP A 456 16.79 -30.93 14.33
C ASP A 456 16.70 -31.09 12.82
N GLU A 457 17.72 -30.58 12.10
CA GLU A 457 17.75 -30.59 10.65
C GLU A 457 17.85 -32.02 10.07
N GLU A 458 18.57 -32.92 10.73
CA GLU A 458 18.69 -34.32 10.27
C GLU A 458 17.33 -35.01 10.39
N VAL A 459 16.65 -34.82 11.50
CA VAL A 459 15.30 -35.38 11.72
C VAL A 459 14.30 -34.78 10.73
N HIS A 460 14.42 -33.49 10.41
CA HIS A 460 13.59 -32.83 9.42
C HIS A 460 13.81 -33.40 8.01
N LYS A 461 15.06 -33.52 7.57
CA LYS A 461 15.41 -34.14 6.28
C LYS A 461 14.92 -35.60 6.17
N LYS A 462 15.05 -36.35 7.27
CA LYS A 462 14.52 -37.71 7.32
C LYS A 462 13.02 -37.75 7.12
N LYS A 463 12.28 -36.84 7.76
CA LYS A 463 10.82 -36.77 7.63
C LYS A 463 10.37 -36.29 6.26
N GLU A 464 11.07 -35.34 5.66
CA GLU A 464 10.84 -34.92 4.28
C GLU A 464 11.03 -36.08 3.31
N PHE A 465 12.09 -36.88 3.55
CA PHE A 465 12.34 -38.07 2.74
C PHE A 465 11.24 -39.15 2.93
N GLU A 466 10.78 -39.37 4.16
CA GLU A 466 9.64 -40.28 4.42
C GLU A 466 8.39 -39.79 3.66
N ASN A 467 8.07 -38.51 3.74
CA ASN A 467 6.94 -37.90 3.02
C ASN A 467 7.08 -38.02 1.49
N PHE A 468 8.30 -37.83 0.98
CA PHE A 468 8.60 -38.04 -0.45
C PHE A 468 8.28 -39.50 -0.86
N ILE A 469 8.74 -40.47 -0.10
CA ILE A 469 8.48 -41.90 -0.35
C ILE A 469 6.97 -42.17 -0.34
N GLU A 470 6.24 -41.74 0.70
CA GLU A 470 4.79 -41.96 0.83
C GLU A 470 3.97 -41.30 -0.28
N SER A 471 4.37 -40.12 -0.69
CA SER A 471 3.66 -39.37 -1.75
C SER A 471 3.84 -39.99 -3.14
N ASN A 472 4.99 -40.67 -3.39
CA ASN A 472 5.33 -41.16 -4.71
C ASN A 472 5.18 -42.68 -4.88
N MET A 473 5.02 -43.45 -3.78
CA MET A 473 5.03 -44.91 -3.81
C MET A 473 3.96 -45.53 -4.73
N GLN A 474 2.73 -45.02 -4.73
CA GLN A 474 1.65 -45.57 -5.58
C GLN A 474 1.91 -45.25 -7.06
N GLN A 475 2.31 -44.04 -7.38
CA GLN A 475 2.66 -43.65 -8.75
C GLN A 475 3.85 -44.45 -9.27
N ALA A 476 4.85 -44.69 -8.42
CA ALA A 476 6.00 -45.50 -8.79
C ALA A 476 5.62 -46.97 -9.11
N LEU A 477 4.65 -47.52 -8.36
CA LEU A 477 4.12 -48.85 -8.64
C LEU A 477 3.38 -48.90 -9.99
N ASP A 478 2.49 -47.95 -10.21
CA ASP A 478 1.65 -47.88 -11.42
C ASP A 478 2.51 -47.62 -12.68
N SER A 479 3.54 -46.81 -12.54
CA SER A 479 4.49 -46.44 -13.62
C SER A 479 5.63 -47.48 -13.79
N GLN A 480 5.60 -48.60 -13.05
CA GLN A 480 6.61 -49.66 -13.07
C GLN A 480 8.03 -49.19 -12.77
N CYS A 481 8.17 -48.19 -11.89
CA CYS A 481 9.48 -47.69 -11.46
C CYS A 481 10.20 -48.63 -10.47
N PHE A 482 9.51 -49.64 -9.93
CA PHE A 482 10.14 -50.71 -9.16
C PHE A 482 10.70 -51.74 -10.11
N GLU A 483 12.02 -51.83 -10.16
CA GLU A 483 12.74 -52.78 -11.03
C GLU A 483 13.23 -53.97 -10.20
N MET A 484 13.12 -55.15 -10.79
CA MET A 484 13.63 -56.40 -10.21
C MET A 484 15.05 -56.62 -10.67
N VAL A 485 15.96 -56.83 -9.72
CA VAL A 485 17.32 -57.32 -9.97
C VAL A 485 17.47 -58.69 -9.30
N LEU A 486 18.34 -59.52 -9.84
CA LEU A 486 18.52 -60.89 -9.38
C LEU A 486 19.93 -61.09 -8.79
N GLN A 487 19.99 -61.54 -7.54
CA GLN A 487 21.26 -61.97 -6.94
C GLN A 487 21.42 -63.46 -6.99
N PRO A 488 22.54 -63.95 -7.55
CA PRO A 488 22.72 -65.38 -7.72
C PRO A 488 22.93 -66.12 -6.39
N LYS A 489 22.27 -67.31 -6.23
CA LYS A 489 22.50 -68.30 -5.19
C LYS A 489 23.30 -69.42 -5.81
N MET A 490 24.48 -69.73 -5.23
CA MET A 490 25.45 -70.70 -5.76
C MET A 490 25.41 -71.99 -4.99
N ASN A 491 25.25 -73.08 -5.69
CA ASN A 491 25.47 -74.38 -5.11
C ASN A 491 26.96 -74.57 -4.79
N LEU A 492 27.29 -74.85 -3.53
CA LEU A 492 28.66 -74.87 -3.03
C LEU A 492 29.43 -76.13 -3.47
N GLN A 493 28.73 -77.19 -3.86
CA GLN A 493 29.33 -78.42 -4.35
C GLN A 493 29.62 -78.41 -5.86
N THR A 494 28.67 -77.94 -6.65
CA THR A 494 28.77 -77.90 -8.13
C THR A 494 29.37 -76.58 -8.66
N ASN A 495 29.47 -75.56 -7.81
CA ASN A 495 29.82 -74.17 -8.19
C ASN A 495 28.94 -73.60 -9.35
N SER A 496 27.67 -73.95 -9.37
CA SER A 496 26.72 -73.53 -10.37
C SER A 496 25.61 -72.72 -9.72
N VAL A 497 25.06 -71.73 -10.49
CA VAL A 497 23.86 -70.99 -10.09
C VAL A 497 22.67 -71.90 -10.09
N ILE A 498 21.98 -72.03 -8.97
CA ILE A 498 20.79 -72.87 -8.83
C ILE A 498 19.52 -72.14 -8.57
N ALA A 499 19.65 -70.93 -8.02
CA ALA A 499 18.53 -70.05 -7.73
C ALA A 499 18.98 -68.57 -7.76
N ALA A 500 18.04 -67.66 -7.62
CA ALA A 500 18.31 -66.21 -7.47
C ALA A 500 17.35 -65.57 -6.46
N GLU A 501 17.82 -64.61 -5.76
CA GLU A 501 16.94 -63.76 -4.95
C GLU A 501 16.51 -62.49 -5.76
N ALA A 502 15.22 -62.27 -5.80
CA ALA A 502 14.62 -61.10 -6.43
C ALA A 502 14.66 -59.90 -5.46
N LEU A 503 15.49 -58.96 -5.79
CA LEU A 503 15.65 -57.73 -5.00
C LEU A 503 15.03 -56.56 -5.75
N VAL A 504 14.26 -55.72 -5.05
CA VAL A 504 13.66 -54.52 -5.62
C VAL A 504 14.66 -53.36 -5.66
N ARG A 505 14.58 -52.54 -6.71
CA ARG A 505 15.24 -51.22 -6.82
C ARG A 505 14.20 -50.21 -7.27
N TRP A 506 14.09 -49.10 -6.58
CA TRP A 506 13.19 -48.02 -7.00
C TRP A 506 13.98 -47.05 -7.87
N ARG A 507 13.68 -47.02 -9.17
CA ARG A 507 14.27 -46.08 -10.12
C ARG A 507 13.52 -44.71 -10.04
N LEU A 508 14.27 -43.67 -9.73
CA LEU A 508 13.77 -42.30 -9.69
C LEU A 508 13.75 -41.65 -11.10
N GLU A 509 13.10 -40.53 -11.23
CA GLU A 509 12.98 -39.80 -12.52
C GLU A 509 14.34 -39.34 -13.08
N ASP A 510 15.31 -39.05 -12.22
CA ASP A 510 16.67 -38.68 -12.58
C ASP A 510 17.53 -39.89 -13.03
N GLY A 511 16.96 -41.06 -12.98
CA GLY A 511 17.64 -42.34 -13.31
C GLY A 511 18.46 -42.97 -12.16
N THR A 512 18.48 -42.35 -10.99
CA THR A 512 19.11 -42.92 -9.80
C THR A 512 18.25 -44.03 -9.18
N TYR A 513 18.86 -44.89 -8.36
CA TYR A 513 18.17 -45.99 -7.72
C TYR A 513 18.17 -45.86 -6.21
N LEU A 514 17.00 -45.94 -5.58
CA LEU A 514 16.87 -46.08 -4.15
C LEU A 514 16.97 -47.56 -3.75
N PRO A 515 17.81 -47.90 -2.77
CA PRO A 515 17.90 -49.25 -2.23
C PRO A 515 16.70 -49.56 -1.31
N PRO A 516 16.34 -50.84 -1.12
CA PRO A 516 15.23 -51.26 -0.26
C PRO A 516 15.27 -50.67 1.16
N SER A 517 16.46 -50.60 1.74
CA SER A 517 16.67 -50.04 3.09
C SER A 517 16.19 -48.57 3.25
N SER A 518 16.00 -47.86 2.14
CA SER A 518 15.53 -46.48 2.16
C SER A 518 14.00 -46.37 2.24
N PHE A 519 13.23 -47.39 1.84
CA PHE A 519 11.78 -47.26 1.72
C PHE A 519 10.97 -48.43 2.30
N VAL A 520 11.56 -49.62 2.49
CA VAL A 520 10.81 -50.81 2.94
C VAL A 520 10.21 -50.57 4.33
N ASP A 521 10.97 -50.04 5.27
CA ASP A 521 10.49 -49.73 6.63
C ASP A 521 9.26 -48.77 6.62
N ILE A 522 9.26 -47.81 5.66
CA ILE A 522 8.15 -46.85 5.47
C ILE A 522 6.93 -47.60 4.91
N PHE A 523 7.15 -48.50 3.94
CA PHE A 523 6.08 -49.29 3.34
C PHE A 523 5.47 -50.29 4.32
N GLU A 524 6.25 -50.81 5.27
CA GLU A 524 5.73 -51.67 6.35
C GLU A 524 4.82 -50.86 7.29
N LYS A 525 5.25 -49.64 7.71
CA LYS A 525 4.47 -48.77 8.58
C LYS A 525 3.12 -48.37 7.98
N ASN A 526 3.09 -48.08 6.68
CA ASN A 526 1.87 -47.64 5.99
C ASN A 526 1.13 -48.75 5.25
N ARG A 527 1.61 -50.02 5.39
CA ARG A 527 1.06 -51.26 4.79
C ARG A 527 1.13 -51.32 3.26
N PHE A 528 1.92 -50.51 2.62
CA PHE A 528 2.10 -50.56 1.18
C PHE A 528 2.94 -51.73 0.72
N CYS A 529 3.74 -52.34 1.62
CA CYS A 529 4.58 -53.52 1.34
C CYS A 529 3.77 -54.67 0.72
N SER A 530 2.52 -54.92 1.11
CA SER A 530 1.71 -55.98 0.50
C SER A 530 1.51 -55.80 -1.01
N LYS A 531 1.34 -54.56 -1.48
CA LYS A 531 1.23 -54.27 -2.92
C LYS A 531 2.56 -54.48 -3.64
N LEU A 532 3.68 -54.10 -3.00
CA LEU A 532 5.01 -54.31 -3.55
C LEU A 532 5.34 -55.80 -3.63
N ASP A 533 5.00 -56.60 -2.61
CA ASP A 533 5.23 -58.03 -2.57
C ASP A 533 4.52 -58.74 -3.72
N PHE A 534 3.24 -58.48 -3.93
CA PHE A 534 2.51 -59.01 -5.10
C PHE A 534 3.07 -58.51 -6.44
N TYR A 535 3.51 -57.26 -6.50
CA TYR A 535 4.14 -56.75 -7.72
C TYR A 535 5.46 -57.47 -8.03
N MET A 536 6.33 -57.65 -7.03
CA MET A 536 7.60 -58.38 -7.19
C MET A 536 7.38 -59.85 -7.54
N LEU A 537 6.43 -60.50 -6.88
CA LEU A 537 6.05 -61.86 -7.20
C LEU A 537 5.56 -62.02 -8.65
N LYS A 538 4.69 -61.09 -9.09
CA LYS A 538 4.23 -61.08 -10.50
C LYS A 538 5.41 -60.90 -11.45
N LYS A 539 6.36 -59.98 -11.16
CA LYS A 539 7.57 -59.79 -11.98
C LYS A 539 8.44 -61.06 -12.02
N ALA A 540 8.61 -61.77 -10.90
CA ALA A 540 9.35 -63.04 -10.86
C ALA A 540 8.68 -64.11 -11.72
N ILE A 541 7.36 -64.34 -11.59
CA ILE A 541 6.58 -65.21 -12.38
C ILE A 541 6.66 -64.87 -13.89
N GLN A 542 6.53 -63.62 -14.25
CA GLN A 542 6.70 -63.16 -15.63
C GLN A 542 8.10 -63.45 -16.17
N GLN A 543 9.14 -63.34 -15.34
CA GLN A 543 10.50 -63.61 -15.77
C GLN A 543 10.73 -65.15 -15.98
N ILE A 544 10.17 -65.96 -15.10
CA ILE A 544 10.21 -67.41 -15.28
C ILE A 544 9.49 -67.83 -16.57
N ARG A 545 8.32 -67.27 -16.85
CA ARG A 545 7.59 -67.51 -18.11
C ARG A 545 8.44 -67.16 -19.32
N LYS A 546 9.11 -65.97 -19.30
CA LYS A 546 10.01 -65.53 -20.37
C LYS A 546 11.16 -66.54 -20.57
N TRP A 547 11.79 -67.08 -19.51
CA TRP A 547 12.81 -68.04 -19.63
C TRP A 547 12.30 -69.33 -20.31
N ILE A 548 11.11 -69.80 -19.90
CA ILE A 548 10.46 -70.98 -20.51
C ILE A 548 10.21 -70.75 -22.01
N ASP A 549 9.69 -69.57 -22.39
CA ASP A 549 9.38 -69.23 -23.77
C ASP A 549 10.65 -69.06 -24.64
N MET A 550 11.76 -68.68 -24.03
CA MET A 550 13.08 -68.57 -24.69
C MET A 550 13.80 -69.90 -24.75
N GLY A 551 13.24 -70.96 -24.15
CA GLY A 551 13.90 -72.31 -24.07
C GLY A 551 15.05 -72.37 -23.07
N ILE A 552 15.16 -71.35 -22.19
CA ILE A 552 16.14 -71.32 -21.09
C ILE A 552 15.56 -72.13 -19.94
N ASN A 553 16.35 -73.01 -19.35
CA ASN A 553 15.93 -73.80 -18.16
C ASN A 553 15.82 -72.82 -16.96
N PRO A 554 14.61 -72.53 -16.42
CA PRO A 554 14.45 -71.55 -15.37
C PRO A 554 15.16 -72.01 -14.08
N VAL A 555 15.83 -71.08 -13.41
CA VAL A 555 16.26 -71.28 -12.04
C VAL A 555 15.16 -70.78 -11.07
N ASN A 556 15.16 -71.30 -9.85
CA ASN A 556 14.21 -70.85 -8.82
C ASN A 556 14.46 -69.41 -8.46
N ILE A 557 13.39 -68.58 -8.32
CA ILE A 557 13.48 -67.24 -7.86
C ILE A 557 12.86 -67.11 -6.45
N SER A 558 13.66 -66.67 -5.52
CA SER A 558 13.20 -66.26 -4.18
C SER A 558 12.63 -64.84 -4.17
N VAL A 559 11.49 -64.66 -3.53
CA VAL A 559 10.80 -63.39 -3.43
C VAL A 559 10.43 -63.08 -1.99
N ASN A 560 10.86 -61.97 -1.49
CA ASN A 560 10.55 -61.50 -0.12
C ASN A 560 9.06 -61.26 0.06
N GLN A 561 8.52 -61.65 1.23
CA GLN A 561 7.12 -61.49 1.61
C GLN A 561 7.02 -60.86 2.99
N SER A 562 6.40 -59.70 3.07
CA SER A 562 6.16 -58.99 4.34
C SER A 562 5.09 -59.73 5.17
N LYS A 563 5.16 -59.57 6.49
CA LYS A 563 4.19 -60.17 7.43
C LYS A 563 2.75 -59.78 7.08
N ILE A 564 2.53 -58.58 6.58
CA ILE A 564 1.21 -58.01 6.32
C ILE A 564 0.47 -58.73 5.20
N VAL A 565 1.19 -59.25 4.20
CA VAL A 565 0.58 -59.95 3.06
C VAL A 565 -0.20 -61.20 3.48
N PHE A 566 0.23 -61.87 4.54
CA PHE A 566 -0.42 -63.09 5.05
C PHE A 566 -1.75 -62.83 5.76
N TYR A 567 -2.05 -61.58 6.12
CA TYR A 567 -3.36 -61.19 6.64
C TYR A 567 -4.35 -60.78 5.54
N HIS A 568 -3.94 -60.85 4.27
CA HIS A 568 -4.83 -60.51 3.15
C HIS A 568 -5.77 -61.69 2.87
N GLU A 569 -7.08 -61.48 2.96
CA GLU A 569 -8.08 -62.54 2.85
C GLU A 569 -7.97 -63.35 1.55
N ASN A 570 -7.56 -62.73 0.46
CA ASN A 570 -7.46 -63.31 -0.87
C ASN A 570 -6.05 -63.82 -1.23
N TYR A 571 -5.08 -63.81 -0.28
CA TYR A 571 -3.68 -64.10 -0.58
C TYR A 571 -3.47 -65.40 -1.39
N ILE A 572 -4.03 -66.51 -0.93
CA ILE A 572 -3.90 -67.81 -1.59
C ILE A 572 -4.56 -67.85 -2.96
N SER A 573 -5.72 -67.23 -3.10
CA SER A 573 -6.43 -67.14 -4.39
C SER A 573 -5.70 -66.24 -5.42
N GLU A 574 -5.04 -65.18 -4.96
CA GLU A 574 -4.21 -64.32 -5.82
C GLU A 574 -2.93 -65.05 -6.26
N LEU A 575 -2.24 -65.76 -5.36
CA LEU A 575 -1.10 -66.64 -5.72
C LEU A 575 -1.49 -67.64 -6.81
N LYS A 576 -2.61 -68.35 -6.61
CA LYS A 576 -3.13 -69.32 -7.58
C LYS A 576 -3.44 -68.66 -8.92
N SER A 577 -4.13 -67.57 -8.91
CA SER A 577 -4.48 -66.80 -10.12
C SER A 577 -3.24 -66.38 -10.92
N LEU A 578 -2.19 -65.89 -10.25
CA LEU A 578 -0.94 -65.47 -10.89
C LEU A 578 -0.25 -66.68 -11.57
N LEU A 579 -0.18 -67.87 -10.91
CA LEU A 579 0.41 -69.10 -11.50
C LEU A 579 -0.39 -69.54 -12.73
N GLU A 580 -1.72 -69.52 -12.66
CA GLU A 580 -2.64 -69.85 -13.77
C GLU A 580 -2.54 -68.81 -14.92
N GLU A 581 -2.52 -67.55 -14.64
CA GLU A 581 -2.42 -66.43 -15.64
C GLU A 581 -1.16 -66.65 -16.52
N TYR A 582 -0.01 -66.96 -15.89
CA TYR A 582 1.25 -67.05 -16.62
C TYR A 582 1.62 -68.50 -16.99
N ASN A 583 0.83 -69.48 -16.61
CA ASN A 583 1.08 -70.88 -16.82
C ASN A 583 2.50 -71.34 -16.33
N VAL A 584 2.79 -70.99 -15.06
CA VAL A 584 4.09 -71.28 -14.40
C VAL A 584 3.83 -72.16 -13.18
N SER A 585 4.70 -73.15 -12.96
CA SER A 585 4.63 -73.95 -11.73
C SER A 585 5.13 -73.17 -10.53
N GLY A 586 4.45 -73.24 -9.38
CA GLY A 586 4.90 -72.67 -8.10
C GLY A 586 6.30 -73.20 -7.68
N SER A 587 6.75 -74.37 -8.17
CA SER A 587 8.08 -74.98 -7.84
C SER A 587 9.27 -74.06 -8.28
N TYR A 588 9.06 -73.14 -9.16
CA TYR A 588 10.10 -72.19 -9.56
C TYR A 588 10.17 -70.92 -8.66
N ILE A 589 9.34 -70.82 -7.63
CA ILE A 589 9.30 -69.70 -6.72
C ILE A 589 9.53 -70.19 -5.29
N THR A 590 10.42 -69.47 -4.58
CA THR A 590 10.59 -69.58 -3.13
C THR A 590 10.07 -68.28 -2.49
N LEU A 591 9.16 -68.39 -1.52
CA LEU A 591 8.69 -67.28 -0.74
C LEU A 591 9.58 -67.07 0.49
N GLU A 592 10.29 -66.00 0.61
CA GLU A 592 11.16 -65.67 1.73
C GLU A 592 10.39 -64.87 2.80
N VAL A 593 10.43 -65.32 4.05
CA VAL A 593 9.69 -64.82 5.18
C VAL A 593 10.62 -64.61 6.36
N LEU A 594 10.51 -63.43 7.00
CA LEU A 594 11.29 -63.12 8.19
C LEU A 594 10.89 -64.04 9.37
N GLU A 595 11.84 -64.33 10.24
CA GLU A 595 11.61 -65.07 11.46
C GLU A 595 10.53 -64.51 12.35
N SER A 596 10.47 -63.16 12.46
CA SER A 596 9.47 -62.39 13.23
C SER A 596 8.04 -62.54 12.70
N THR A 597 7.88 -63.09 11.50
CA THR A 597 6.56 -63.32 10.85
C THR A 597 5.86 -64.55 11.37
N VAL A 598 6.59 -65.45 12.01
CA VAL A 598 6.11 -66.74 12.42
C VAL A 598 5.19 -66.66 13.66
N ILE A 599 3.88 -66.70 13.42
CA ILE A 599 2.81 -66.70 14.41
C ILE A 599 1.88 -67.88 14.14
N ASP A 600 1.05 -68.30 15.09
CA ASP A 600 0.18 -69.46 15.02
C ASP A 600 -0.74 -69.54 13.79
N ILE A 601 -1.10 -68.46 13.14
CA ILE A 601 -1.90 -68.45 11.91
C ILE A 601 -1.07 -68.86 10.68
N PHE A 602 0.24 -68.76 10.74
CA PHE A 602 1.15 -68.90 9.61
C PHE A 602 1.21 -70.35 9.09
N ASN A 603 1.16 -71.38 9.95
CA ASN A 603 1.21 -72.77 9.56
C ASN A 603 0.08 -73.20 8.61
N SER A 604 -1.15 -72.67 8.80
CA SER A 604 -2.26 -72.97 7.91
C SER A 604 -2.06 -72.41 6.51
N ILE A 605 -1.57 -71.19 6.44
CA ILE A 605 -1.28 -70.48 5.18
C ILE A 605 -0.12 -71.15 4.45
N LEU A 606 0.96 -71.55 5.17
CA LEU A 606 2.08 -72.30 4.59
C LEU A 606 1.65 -73.57 3.96
N THR A 607 0.72 -74.32 4.59
CA THR A 607 0.20 -75.54 4.03
C THR A 607 -0.50 -75.33 2.69
N GLU A 608 -1.26 -74.32 2.54
CA GLU A 608 -1.95 -73.97 1.28
C GLU A 608 -0.96 -73.47 0.21
N VAL A 609 0.02 -72.61 0.61
CA VAL A 609 1.11 -72.16 -0.25
C VAL A 609 1.88 -73.35 -0.86
N LYS A 610 2.23 -74.32 -0.02
CA LYS A 610 2.91 -75.52 -0.46
C LYS A 610 2.05 -76.42 -1.38
N LYS A 611 0.73 -76.46 -1.18
CA LYS A 611 -0.17 -77.18 -2.12
C LYS A 611 -0.15 -76.53 -3.53
N LEU A 612 0.14 -75.27 -3.64
CA LEU A 612 0.31 -74.52 -4.92
C LEU A 612 1.70 -74.78 -5.53
N GLY A 613 2.60 -75.52 -4.82
CA GLY A 613 3.95 -75.91 -5.28
C GLY A 613 5.05 -74.90 -4.90
N PHE A 614 4.76 -73.82 -4.20
CA PHE A 614 5.79 -72.89 -3.74
C PHE A 614 6.71 -73.50 -2.71
N SER A 615 8.00 -73.14 -2.74
CA SER A 615 8.94 -73.38 -1.65
C SER A 615 8.88 -72.19 -0.66
N VAL A 616 9.24 -72.46 0.59
CA VAL A 616 9.26 -71.45 1.65
C VAL A 616 10.64 -71.41 2.29
N SER A 617 11.22 -70.24 2.34
CA SER A 617 12.49 -69.89 2.99
C SER A 617 12.28 -69.06 4.23
N LEU A 618 12.96 -69.39 5.29
CA LEU A 618 13.03 -68.57 6.51
C LEU A 618 14.27 -67.72 6.42
N ASP A 619 14.05 -66.43 6.40
CA ASP A 619 15.08 -65.42 6.22
C ASP A 619 15.58 -64.78 7.53
N ASP A 620 16.82 -64.25 7.50
CA ASP A 620 17.51 -63.56 8.61
C ASP A 620 17.63 -64.39 9.90
N PHE A 621 17.78 -65.69 9.76
CA PHE A 621 17.88 -66.57 10.93
C PHE A 621 19.13 -66.30 11.77
N GLY A 622 18.88 -65.91 13.04
CA GLY A 622 19.94 -65.62 14.02
C GLY A 622 20.16 -64.12 14.29
N SER A 623 19.50 -63.28 13.58
CA SER A 623 19.55 -61.82 13.80
C SER A 623 18.72 -61.37 15.03
N GLY A 624 17.78 -62.21 15.54
CA GLY A 624 16.86 -61.93 16.63
C GLY A 624 16.86 -62.96 17.76
N TYR A 625 15.75 -63.10 18.46
CA TYR A 625 15.49 -64.12 19.49
C TYR A 625 15.12 -65.44 18.83
N SER A 626 16.02 -65.97 18.03
CA SER A 626 15.81 -67.27 17.32
C SER A 626 15.53 -68.41 18.29
N SER A 627 14.32 -68.94 18.27
CA SER A 627 14.02 -70.14 19.01
C SER A 627 14.11 -71.32 18.06
N LEU A 628 14.96 -72.32 18.36
CA LEU A 628 15.03 -73.63 17.68
C LEU A 628 13.65 -74.31 17.57
N ASN A 629 12.69 -73.92 18.39
CA ASN A 629 11.28 -74.29 18.30
C ASN A 629 10.63 -73.94 16.95
N VAL A 630 11.09 -72.84 16.28
CA VAL A 630 10.58 -72.40 14.97
C VAL A 630 10.91 -73.54 13.92
N LEU A 631 12.17 -73.96 13.88
CA LEU A 631 12.59 -75.01 12.97
C LEU A 631 11.87 -76.35 13.18
N SER A 632 11.44 -76.63 14.42
CA SER A 632 10.73 -77.89 14.72
C SER A 632 9.25 -77.89 14.34
N LYS A 633 8.64 -76.73 14.21
CA LYS A 633 7.20 -76.53 13.99
C LYS A 633 6.82 -76.13 12.57
N LEU A 634 7.75 -75.53 11.83
CA LEU A 634 7.47 -74.98 10.50
C LEU A 634 7.84 -75.99 9.40
N GLN A 635 7.00 -75.99 8.40
CA GLN A 635 7.27 -76.76 7.15
C GLN A 635 8.00 -75.85 6.14
N ILE A 636 9.27 -75.51 6.45
CA ILE A 636 10.12 -74.72 5.54
C ILE A 636 11.00 -75.64 4.70
N ASP A 637 11.39 -75.17 3.50
CA ASP A 637 12.24 -75.84 2.57
C ASP A 637 13.67 -75.33 2.58
N GLU A 638 13.84 -74.04 2.95
CA GLU A 638 15.12 -73.31 2.95
C GLU A 638 15.30 -72.52 4.22
N LEU A 639 16.52 -72.51 4.74
CA LEU A 639 16.93 -71.63 5.87
C LEU A 639 18.07 -70.73 5.43
N LYS A 640 17.86 -69.43 5.46
CA LYS A 640 18.89 -68.43 5.18
C LYS A 640 19.54 -67.94 6.50
N ILE A 641 20.83 -68.10 6.55
CA ILE A 641 21.64 -67.78 7.72
C ILE A 641 22.27 -66.40 7.46
N ASP A 642 21.98 -65.45 8.34
CA ASP A 642 22.45 -64.10 8.24
C ASP A 642 23.98 -63.95 8.32
N ARG A 643 24.56 -63.02 7.59
CA ARG A 643 25.99 -62.65 7.55
C ARG A 643 26.65 -62.42 8.91
N ILE A 644 25.86 -62.12 9.96
CA ILE A 644 26.36 -61.81 11.31
C ILE A 644 27.24 -62.99 11.83
N PHE A 645 27.00 -64.23 11.35
CA PHE A 645 27.77 -65.36 11.70
C PHE A 645 29.11 -65.51 10.96
N LEU A 646 29.34 -64.69 9.91
CA LEU A 646 30.60 -64.66 9.15
C LEU A 646 31.61 -63.65 9.69
N HIS A 647 31.13 -62.55 10.30
CA HIS A 647 31.95 -61.39 10.66
C HIS A 647 31.93 -61.09 12.15
N THR A 648 32.65 -61.93 12.94
CA THR A 648 32.79 -61.67 14.39
C THR A 648 34.11 -61.01 14.72
N LYS A 649 34.03 -60.08 15.74
CA LYS A 649 35.13 -59.13 16.07
C LYS A 649 36.28 -59.70 16.92
N SER A 650 36.19 -60.92 17.46
CA SER A 650 37.21 -61.52 18.27
C SER A 650 37.48 -62.99 17.97
N GLU A 651 38.71 -63.53 18.18
CA GLU A 651 39.05 -64.93 17.95
C GLU A 651 38.26 -65.91 18.83
N VAL A 652 37.92 -65.54 20.05
CA VAL A 652 37.13 -66.32 21.01
C VAL A 652 35.65 -66.39 20.54
N ASP A 653 35.12 -65.33 20.07
CA ASP A 653 33.77 -65.30 19.51
C ASP A 653 33.71 -66.06 18.19
N ASN A 654 34.76 -66.06 17.37
CA ASN A 654 34.85 -66.79 16.14
C ASN A 654 34.68 -68.35 16.37
N GLN A 655 35.32 -68.95 17.40
CA GLN A 655 35.21 -70.36 17.66
C GLN A 655 33.80 -70.74 18.17
N ARG A 656 33.23 -69.90 19.00
CA ARG A 656 31.85 -70.15 19.52
C ARG A 656 30.80 -69.93 18.41
N THR A 657 30.93 -68.94 17.59
CA THR A 657 30.05 -68.71 16.44
C THR A 657 30.15 -69.82 15.42
N LYS A 658 31.37 -70.36 15.18
CA LYS A 658 31.57 -71.52 14.33
C LYS A 658 30.79 -72.75 14.84
N TRP A 659 30.87 -73.07 16.12
CA TRP A 659 30.12 -74.15 16.72
C TRP A 659 28.62 -73.98 16.63
N ILE A 660 28.13 -72.73 16.83
CA ILE A 660 26.72 -72.47 16.69
C ILE A 660 26.27 -72.65 15.24
N LEU A 661 27.00 -72.07 14.29
CA LEU A 661 26.71 -72.23 12.85
C LEU A 661 26.74 -73.67 12.39
N GLU A 662 27.75 -74.46 12.81
CA GLU A 662 27.87 -75.89 12.53
C GLU A 662 26.67 -76.68 13.08
N SER A 663 26.23 -76.32 14.31
CA SER A 663 25.06 -76.98 14.93
C SER A 663 23.75 -76.63 14.19
N ILE A 664 23.58 -75.39 13.74
CA ILE A 664 22.41 -74.94 12.97
C ILE A 664 22.35 -75.64 11.64
N ILE A 665 23.48 -75.75 10.90
CA ILE A 665 23.58 -76.48 9.64
C ILE A 665 23.26 -77.93 9.82
N ASP A 666 23.78 -78.62 10.87
CA ASP A 666 23.52 -80.00 11.16
C ASP A 666 22.05 -80.33 11.46
N ILE A 667 21.41 -79.43 12.26
CA ILE A 667 19.98 -79.49 12.57
C ILE A 667 19.13 -79.31 11.31
N ALA A 668 19.43 -78.36 10.49
CA ALA A 668 18.70 -78.08 9.26
C ALA A 668 18.80 -79.26 8.27
N LYS A 669 19.99 -79.81 8.09
CA LYS A 669 20.21 -80.97 7.26
C LYS A 669 19.47 -82.25 7.73
N LYS A 670 19.48 -82.45 9.03
CA LYS A 670 18.71 -83.61 9.62
C LYS A 670 17.19 -83.36 9.44
N SER A 671 16.76 -82.17 9.32
CA SER A 671 15.37 -81.78 9.05
C SER A 671 15.05 -81.68 7.56
N GLN A 672 15.99 -82.02 6.66
CA GLN A 672 15.88 -81.96 5.19
C GLN A 672 15.58 -80.48 4.70
N ILE A 673 16.12 -79.50 5.41
CA ILE A 673 16.01 -78.13 5.07
C ILE A 673 17.29 -77.64 4.37
N LEU A 674 17.19 -77.07 3.19
CA LEU A 674 18.31 -76.48 2.43
C LEU A 674 18.90 -75.31 3.19
N VAL A 675 20.22 -75.21 3.33
CA VAL A 675 20.90 -74.15 4.05
C VAL A 675 21.56 -73.20 3.07
N VAL A 676 21.13 -71.94 3.10
CA VAL A 676 21.74 -70.81 2.39
C VAL A 676 22.49 -69.93 3.40
N VAL A 677 23.77 -69.64 3.15
CA VAL A 677 24.56 -68.75 3.97
C VAL A 677 24.73 -67.45 3.19
N GLU A 678 24.27 -66.32 3.80
CA GLU A 678 24.31 -65.04 3.21
C GLU A 678 25.60 -64.25 3.54
N GLY A 679 25.81 -63.13 2.79
CA GLY A 679 26.90 -62.18 3.02
C GLY A 679 28.29 -62.76 2.80
N VAL A 680 28.43 -63.74 1.90
CA VAL A 680 29.75 -64.26 1.50
C VAL A 680 30.47 -63.24 0.64
N GLU A 681 31.46 -62.56 1.20
CA GLU A 681 32.19 -61.48 0.54
C GLU A 681 33.58 -61.86 0.06
N SER A 682 34.17 -62.92 0.65
CA SER A 682 35.53 -63.30 0.36
C SER A 682 35.65 -64.80 0.05
N LYS A 683 36.78 -65.17 -0.58
CA LYS A 683 37.15 -66.62 -0.77
C LYS A 683 37.31 -67.31 0.56
N GLN A 684 37.67 -66.63 1.62
CA GLN A 684 37.78 -67.20 2.94
C GLN A 684 36.42 -67.63 3.49
N ASP A 685 35.42 -66.79 3.30
CA ASP A 685 34.03 -67.04 3.69
C ASP A 685 33.50 -68.26 2.90
N ASP A 686 33.73 -68.33 1.58
CA ASP A 686 33.33 -69.47 0.73
C ASP A 686 33.92 -70.76 1.23
N LEU A 687 35.22 -70.80 1.52
CA LEU A 687 35.88 -71.95 2.06
C LEU A 687 35.34 -72.33 3.45
N PHE A 688 35.06 -71.30 4.28
CA PHE A 688 34.56 -71.54 5.62
C PHE A 688 33.19 -72.22 5.62
N ILE A 689 32.22 -71.68 4.86
CA ILE A 689 30.86 -72.23 4.80
C ILE A 689 30.82 -73.63 4.09
N LYS A 690 31.68 -73.84 3.08
CA LYS A 690 31.86 -75.14 2.46
C LYS A 690 32.35 -76.21 3.47
N ASN A 691 33.33 -75.86 4.31
CA ASN A 691 33.86 -76.73 5.34
C ASN A 691 32.86 -77.10 6.44
N LEU A 692 31.90 -76.14 6.70
CA LEU A 692 30.79 -76.40 7.63
C LEU A 692 29.67 -77.23 7.00
N GLY A 693 29.75 -77.45 5.70
CA GLY A 693 28.79 -78.24 4.98
C GLY A 693 27.50 -77.51 4.57
N ALA A 694 27.50 -76.25 4.46
CA ALA A 694 26.37 -75.48 3.90
C ALA A 694 26.09 -75.96 2.43
N ASP A 695 24.87 -75.84 1.97
CA ASP A 695 24.46 -76.28 0.65
C ASP A 695 24.61 -75.17 -0.39
N VAL A 696 24.26 -73.89 -0.03
CA VAL A 696 24.20 -72.82 -0.92
C VAL A 696 24.89 -71.57 -0.28
N GLY A 697 25.61 -70.79 -1.09
CA GLY A 697 26.20 -69.55 -0.69
C GLY A 697 25.62 -68.38 -1.52
N GLN A 698 25.40 -67.28 -0.85
CA GLN A 698 24.95 -66.02 -1.46
C GLN A 698 25.79 -64.87 -0.94
N GLY A 699 26.19 -63.95 -1.82
CA GLY A 699 26.97 -62.74 -1.43
C GLY A 699 27.77 -62.15 -2.59
N TYR A 700 28.47 -61.08 -2.31
CA TYR A 700 29.20 -60.30 -3.34
C TYR A 700 30.39 -61.10 -3.94
N PHE A 701 30.86 -62.10 -3.25
CA PHE A 701 31.88 -63.01 -3.77
C PHE A 701 31.38 -63.78 -5.00
N TYR A 702 30.11 -64.19 -5.01
CA TYR A 702 29.52 -64.97 -6.12
C TYR A 702 28.89 -64.00 -7.18
N GLY A 703 28.34 -62.89 -6.75
CA GLY A 703 27.76 -61.84 -7.62
C GLY A 703 27.00 -60.78 -6.86
N ARG A 704 27.12 -59.57 -7.33
CA ARG A 704 26.23 -58.49 -6.88
C ARG A 704 24.84 -58.70 -7.53
N PRO A 705 23.79 -58.07 -7.00
CA PRO A 705 22.50 -58.06 -7.69
C PRO A 705 22.64 -57.54 -9.13
N LEU A 706 22.21 -58.33 -10.11
CA LEU A 706 22.37 -58.13 -11.53
C LEU A 706 21.03 -57.69 -12.17
N SER A 707 21.09 -56.94 -13.24
CA SER A 707 19.93 -56.71 -14.11
C SER A 707 19.51 -58.08 -14.74
N ILE A 708 18.24 -58.17 -15.13
CA ILE A 708 17.70 -59.40 -15.76
C ILE A 708 18.55 -59.84 -16.95
N SER A 709 19.01 -58.89 -17.81
CA SER A 709 19.85 -59.21 -18.96
C SER A 709 21.20 -59.81 -18.55
N ALA A 710 21.88 -59.19 -17.58
CA ALA A 710 23.17 -59.70 -17.11
C ALA A 710 23.04 -61.04 -16.37
N PHE A 711 21.89 -61.25 -15.71
CA PHE A 711 21.62 -62.56 -15.08
C PHE A 711 21.33 -63.68 -16.13
N ASN A 712 20.62 -63.35 -17.23
CA ASN A 712 20.40 -64.26 -18.34
C ASN A 712 21.73 -64.72 -18.92
N ASP A 713 22.66 -63.79 -19.20
CA ASP A 713 24.01 -64.19 -19.69
C ASP A 713 24.75 -65.15 -18.74
N LEU A 714 24.53 -64.95 -17.40
CA LEU A 714 25.16 -65.80 -16.40
C LEU A 714 24.62 -67.23 -16.39
N ILE A 715 23.32 -67.45 -16.68
CA ILE A 715 22.71 -68.77 -16.67
C ILE A 715 22.79 -69.50 -18.03
N GLU A 716 22.93 -68.76 -19.15
CA GLU A 716 23.08 -69.28 -20.50
C GLU A 716 24.52 -69.79 -20.78
N THR A 717 25.52 -69.19 -20.13
CA THR A 717 26.93 -69.51 -20.36
C THR A 717 27.38 -70.83 -19.72
N LYS A 718 26.46 -71.57 -19.20
CA LYS A 718 26.66 -72.88 -18.61
C LYS A 718 25.84 -73.95 -19.32
#